data_11866212596f6fc8fc1541e3ad68059d
#
_entry.id   11866212596f6fc8fc1541e3ad68059d
#
_cell.length_a   1.000
_cell.length_b   1.000
_cell.length_c   1.000
_cell.angle_alpha   90.00
_cell.angle_beta   90.00
_cell.angle_gamma   90.00
#
_symmetry.space_group_name_H-M   'P 1'
#
loop_
_entity.id
_entity.type
_entity.pdbx_description
1 polymer ?
#
loop_
_entity_poly.entity_id
_entity_poly.type
_entity_poly.pdbx_seq_one_letter_code
_entity_poly.pdbx_strand_id
1 'polypeptide(L)'
;MNRTILGALFGIVMISSALFGQGTVSGSVTDADGNALPGANVVVEGTALGAAATLSGAYSVSVPNGTYTVTASVVGYTSESATVKVSDSNASASFSLASSSVALGGVEVLADRVDNTSAIPYDDYTKADIDFRLGGRGLPKALSTLPNVYVENGGGWDDENVYVRGFDDRYTSYLINGIPMNDMENGNLYFSNWSVLADVASVVQVQRGAGSVNLATPSLGGVVNFMSMPASSEPSVVVKQEAGQHNYSKTGVTINTGLMMDGKLAMVASASKRTADKLFARGTYTEAWSYYFNTSYSFDADNRLEFVALGSPQIHGQNFWNNRISNYSHELARDMGVAEEDLRDEYGVDFNPRADILDTPFTGKKATASWLPFDGWNNRSADMYSSTLINERENYFHKPIVQLNSYNKLNDTMTLASSLYYSGGEGGGSGSAGSIRWKSDGSGRDYDETIRRNRLDFVDGYGYQSRGILRGSRNNQATFGVVSKLDMKIDDMWSATFGVDIRTAEVEHYREVYNLLGGDFYVNTSNPNWNEDEQKRGLGDKVFYDNTNTIDWMGGYAQANYNDGMGTTGFAMFGATTASYTAENHFSIEKEKVEADAEMGYQMKVGGSKALNDTWQLFGNMSYSAMTPSLDKLIDDNNYVLNSGFENEKATWVDFGTRFKSVNGQWAGSMNYYWALWSDRNQSGTSEALDGTESFFNISGLNELHKGLEYSIAYQPIPVLRIDIRGHESDWRFTDDLSYTYNEIEADPSSEETFELYVKDVMISGAPQSQTNIIVTGFFNRLKVSAEAQSFSKQYPRWGYDGAIQDLAFLLGEGNTFAEDAYVTGNTTLVNFNSAYTTELMGKAVTFNASVFNATDELYVGDFVDAYDGSGDVSDLRVRIGQPRSYNIGVTINY
;
A
#
# COMPACT_ATOMS: atom_id res chain seq x y z
N MET A 1 -9.82 27.20 8.19
CA MET A 1 -9.38 27.28 6.79
C MET A 1 -8.74 28.64 6.54
N ASN A 2 -7.47 28.67 6.23
CA ASN A 2 -6.65 29.87 6.18
C ASN A 2 -7.06 30.78 5.00
N ARG A 3 -7.12 32.11 5.18
CA ARG A 3 -7.55 33.07 4.14
C ARG A 3 -6.74 32.98 2.84
N THR A 4 -5.48 32.54 2.93
CA THR A 4 -4.58 32.34 1.79
C THR A 4 -5.02 31.16 0.90
N ILE A 5 -5.54 30.08 1.50
CA ILE A 5 -6.04 28.90 0.78
C ILE A 5 -7.32 29.22 0.00
N LEU A 6 -8.23 30.00 0.64
CA LEU A 6 -9.43 30.49 -0.03
C LEU A 6 -9.07 31.43 -1.19
N GLY A 7 -8.02 32.25 -1.04
CA GLY A 7 -7.53 33.14 -2.09
C GLY A 7 -6.92 32.43 -3.29
N ALA A 8 -6.15 31.35 -3.05
CA ALA A 8 -5.58 30.52 -4.12
C ALA A 8 -6.65 29.72 -4.87
N LEU A 9 -7.61 29.13 -4.15
CA LEU A 9 -8.76 28.44 -4.72
C LEU A 9 -9.66 29.43 -5.51
N PHE A 10 -9.88 30.64 -4.99
CA PHE A 10 -10.64 31.70 -5.67
C PHE A 10 -9.90 32.25 -6.90
N GLY A 11 -8.57 32.29 -6.88
CA GLY A 11 -7.73 32.71 -8.02
C GLY A 11 -7.88 31.74 -9.23
N ILE A 12 -7.92 30.44 -8.97
CA ILE A 12 -8.15 29.41 -10.01
C ILE A 12 -9.59 29.52 -10.56
N VAL A 13 -10.58 29.76 -9.70
CA VAL A 13 -11.97 29.94 -10.10
C VAL A 13 -12.16 31.22 -10.94
N MET A 14 -11.43 32.32 -10.66
CA MET A 14 -11.53 33.60 -11.41
C MET A 14 -10.85 33.54 -12.78
N ILE A 15 -9.85 32.69 -12.98
CA ILE A 15 -9.21 32.46 -14.30
C ILE A 15 -10.14 31.65 -15.23
N SER A 16 -11.07 30.87 -14.68
CA SER A 16 -11.99 30.03 -15.44
C SER A 16 -13.24 30.75 -16.00
N SER A 17 -13.45 32.02 -15.66
CA SER A 17 -14.61 32.79 -16.10
C SER A 17 -14.47 33.48 -17.47
N ALA A 18 -13.46 33.15 -18.28
CA ALA A 18 -13.44 33.53 -19.68
C ALA A 18 -14.53 32.73 -20.43
N LEU A 19 -15.54 33.44 -20.91
CA LEU A 19 -16.69 32.93 -21.68
C LEU A 19 -16.18 32.23 -22.96
N PHE A 20 -16.07 30.90 -22.92
CA PHE A 20 -15.96 30.08 -24.13
C PHE A 20 -17.35 29.66 -24.57
N GLY A 21 -17.68 29.81 -25.86
CA GLY A 21 -18.86 29.18 -26.46
C GLY A 21 -18.81 27.66 -26.19
N GLN A 22 -19.93 27.05 -25.88
CA GLN A 22 -20.05 25.63 -25.54
C GLN A 22 -21.01 24.94 -26.47
N GLY A 23 -20.72 23.67 -26.81
CA GLY A 23 -21.63 22.77 -27.48
C GLY A 23 -21.57 21.38 -26.87
N THR A 24 -22.38 20.49 -27.35
CA THR A 24 -22.45 19.10 -26.88
C THR A 24 -22.12 18.17 -28.03
N VAL A 25 -21.22 17.21 -27.77
CA VAL A 25 -21.04 16.04 -28.63
C VAL A 25 -21.89 14.91 -28.10
N SER A 26 -22.81 14.40 -28.95
CA SER A 26 -23.72 13.34 -28.55
C SER A 26 -23.87 12.28 -29.68
N GLY A 27 -24.24 11.07 -29.30
CA GLY A 27 -24.38 9.96 -30.22
C GLY A 27 -24.74 8.66 -29.51
N SER A 28 -24.50 7.55 -30.20
CA SER A 28 -24.69 6.20 -29.67
C SER A 28 -23.45 5.34 -29.93
N VAL A 29 -23.20 4.40 -29.04
CA VAL A 29 -22.20 3.36 -29.20
C VAL A 29 -22.91 2.02 -29.32
N THR A 30 -22.72 1.34 -30.45
CA THR A 30 -23.31 0.03 -30.75
C THR A 30 -22.23 -0.96 -31.17
N ASP A 31 -22.54 -2.25 -31.18
CA ASP A 31 -21.73 -3.25 -31.88
C ASP A 31 -22.01 -3.21 -33.41
N ALA A 32 -21.32 -4.07 -34.15
CA ALA A 32 -21.46 -4.18 -35.60
C ALA A 32 -22.85 -4.67 -36.03
N ASP A 33 -23.59 -5.34 -35.15
CA ASP A 33 -24.95 -5.84 -35.36
C ASP A 33 -26.02 -4.80 -34.95
N GLY A 34 -25.62 -3.64 -34.44
CA GLY A 34 -26.49 -2.55 -34.02
C GLY A 34 -27.01 -2.65 -32.59
N ASN A 35 -26.55 -3.63 -31.79
CA ASN A 35 -26.93 -3.71 -30.38
C ASN A 35 -26.22 -2.62 -29.59
N ALA A 36 -26.90 -2.02 -28.62
CA ALA A 36 -26.30 -1.03 -27.75
C ALA A 36 -25.16 -1.62 -26.93
N LEU A 37 -24.10 -0.83 -26.74
CA LEU A 37 -22.96 -1.16 -25.86
C LEU A 37 -23.02 -0.29 -24.59
N PRO A 38 -23.76 -0.70 -23.55
CA PRO A 38 -23.84 0.03 -22.30
C PRO A 38 -22.49 0.09 -21.62
N GLY A 39 -22.17 1.24 -21.00
CA GLY A 39 -20.92 1.43 -20.30
C GLY A 39 -19.71 1.68 -21.20
N ALA A 40 -19.88 1.71 -22.54
CA ALA A 40 -18.80 2.10 -23.44
C ALA A 40 -18.27 3.48 -23.06
N ASN A 41 -16.95 3.58 -22.92
CA ASN A 41 -16.28 4.83 -22.54
C ASN A 41 -16.07 5.69 -23.79
N VAL A 42 -16.61 6.91 -23.77
CA VAL A 42 -16.44 7.90 -24.86
C VAL A 42 -15.58 9.03 -24.34
N VAL A 43 -14.38 9.20 -24.87
CA VAL A 43 -13.39 10.17 -24.43
C VAL A 43 -13.14 11.20 -25.52
N VAL A 44 -13.02 12.46 -25.15
CA VAL A 44 -12.56 13.54 -26.02
C VAL A 44 -11.05 13.65 -25.88
N GLU A 45 -10.32 13.20 -26.89
CA GLU A 45 -8.85 13.10 -26.84
C GLU A 45 -8.17 14.43 -26.55
N GLY A 46 -7.10 14.38 -25.77
CA GLY A 46 -6.36 15.56 -25.33
C GLY A 46 -7.09 16.40 -24.28
N THR A 47 -8.23 15.90 -23.76
CA THR A 47 -9.00 16.53 -22.68
C THR A 47 -9.30 15.49 -21.59
N ALA A 48 -9.81 15.93 -20.44
CA ALA A 48 -10.37 15.02 -19.45
C ALA A 48 -11.91 14.88 -19.57
N LEU A 49 -12.46 15.23 -20.74
CA LEU A 49 -13.89 15.18 -20.98
C LEU A 49 -14.27 13.83 -21.59
N GLY A 50 -15.30 13.20 -21.05
CA GLY A 50 -15.81 11.93 -21.53
C GLY A 50 -17.17 11.60 -20.90
N ALA A 51 -17.81 10.57 -21.39
CA ALA A 51 -19.03 10.02 -20.84
C ALA A 51 -19.08 8.49 -21.04
N ALA A 52 -19.71 7.78 -20.13
CA ALA A 52 -20.09 6.40 -20.34
C ALA A 52 -21.43 6.34 -21.07
N ALA A 53 -21.55 5.42 -22.03
CA ALA A 53 -22.79 5.17 -22.73
C ALA A 53 -23.88 4.62 -21.78
N THR A 54 -25.09 5.08 -21.93
CA THR A 54 -26.26 4.61 -21.17
C THR A 54 -26.67 3.18 -21.55
N LEU A 55 -27.65 2.62 -20.88
CA LEU A 55 -28.22 1.30 -21.23
C LEU A 55 -28.70 1.19 -22.70
N SER A 56 -29.09 2.30 -23.31
CA SER A 56 -29.46 2.38 -24.74
C SER A 56 -28.24 2.64 -25.65
N GLY A 57 -27.03 2.66 -25.13
CA GLY A 57 -25.81 3.00 -25.87
C GLY A 57 -25.63 4.51 -26.11
N ALA A 58 -26.57 5.36 -25.70
CA ALA A 58 -26.50 6.80 -25.94
C ALA A 58 -25.49 7.49 -25.01
N TYR A 59 -24.79 8.49 -25.52
CA TYR A 59 -23.88 9.33 -24.74
C TYR A 59 -24.01 10.81 -25.05
N SER A 60 -23.55 11.66 -24.15
CA SER A 60 -23.51 13.12 -24.34
C SER A 60 -22.37 13.73 -23.53
N VAL A 61 -21.49 14.49 -24.18
CA VAL A 61 -20.34 15.18 -23.58
C VAL A 61 -20.39 16.65 -23.93
N SER A 62 -20.40 17.53 -22.94
CA SER A 62 -20.30 18.99 -23.17
C SER A 62 -18.82 19.38 -23.35
N VAL A 63 -18.52 20.12 -24.44
CA VAL A 63 -17.16 20.55 -24.76
C VAL A 63 -17.15 22.02 -25.16
N PRO A 64 -16.04 22.78 -24.94
CA PRO A 64 -15.85 24.11 -25.51
C PRO A 64 -15.87 24.08 -27.03
N ASN A 65 -16.04 25.25 -27.67
CA ASN A 65 -15.88 25.34 -29.11
C ASN A 65 -14.49 24.91 -29.55
N GLY A 66 -14.40 24.06 -30.54
CA GLY A 66 -13.14 23.48 -31.01
C GLY A 66 -13.35 22.33 -32.00
N THR A 67 -12.24 21.78 -32.47
CA THR A 67 -12.23 20.53 -33.24
C THR A 67 -11.60 19.46 -32.36
N TYR A 68 -12.29 18.34 -32.20
CA TYR A 68 -11.92 17.27 -31.27
C TYR A 68 -11.92 15.92 -31.97
N THR A 69 -11.02 15.06 -31.59
CA THR A 69 -11.10 13.63 -31.83
C THR A 69 -11.85 13.01 -30.65
N VAL A 70 -12.93 12.32 -30.92
CA VAL A 70 -13.74 11.61 -29.92
C VAL A 70 -13.56 10.12 -30.16
N THR A 71 -13.18 9.38 -29.14
CA THR A 71 -12.89 7.95 -29.21
C THR A 71 -13.85 7.19 -28.31
N ALA A 72 -14.54 6.20 -28.87
CA ALA A 72 -15.36 5.25 -28.15
C ALA A 72 -14.61 3.93 -27.95
N SER A 73 -14.65 3.38 -26.75
CA SER A 73 -14.03 2.11 -26.39
C SER A 73 -14.85 1.34 -25.38
N VAL A 74 -14.84 0.03 -25.48
CA VAL A 74 -15.43 -0.90 -24.50
C VAL A 74 -14.65 -2.21 -24.53
N VAL A 75 -14.56 -2.89 -23.42
CA VAL A 75 -13.86 -4.18 -23.32
C VAL A 75 -14.47 -5.20 -24.28
N GLY A 76 -13.62 -5.89 -25.05
CA GLY A 76 -14.05 -6.86 -26.06
C GLY A 76 -14.35 -6.29 -27.45
N TYR A 77 -14.13 -4.99 -27.66
CA TYR A 77 -14.34 -4.32 -28.93
C TYR A 77 -13.14 -3.47 -29.37
N THR A 78 -12.95 -3.30 -30.65
CA THR A 78 -11.93 -2.40 -31.21
C THR A 78 -12.42 -0.96 -31.05
N SER A 79 -11.59 -0.08 -30.49
CA SER A 79 -11.93 1.33 -30.33
C SER A 79 -12.10 2.02 -31.68
N GLU A 80 -13.04 2.95 -31.77
CA GLU A 80 -13.29 3.77 -32.95
C GLU A 80 -13.22 5.26 -32.61
N SER A 81 -12.64 6.06 -33.51
CA SER A 81 -12.47 7.50 -33.32
C SER A 81 -13.10 8.30 -34.44
N ALA A 82 -13.70 9.44 -34.09
CA ALA A 82 -14.27 10.39 -35.03
C ALA A 82 -13.85 11.82 -34.73
N THR A 83 -13.54 12.60 -35.75
CA THR A 83 -13.25 14.04 -35.59
C THR A 83 -14.52 14.86 -35.71
N VAL A 84 -14.84 15.65 -34.68
CA VAL A 84 -16.02 16.51 -34.64
C VAL A 84 -15.62 17.99 -34.44
N LYS A 85 -16.36 18.90 -35.06
CA LYS A 85 -16.21 20.34 -34.86
C LYS A 85 -17.41 20.89 -34.11
N VAL A 86 -17.17 21.53 -32.99
CA VAL A 86 -18.17 22.20 -32.15
C VAL A 86 -17.99 23.71 -32.28
N SER A 87 -19.08 24.43 -32.66
CA SER A 87 -19.08 25.88 -32.88
C SER A 87 -20.42 26.44 -32.42
N ASP A 88 -20.61 26.71 -31.13
CA ASP A 88 -21.86 27.17 -30.51
C ASP A 88 -23.08 26.32 -30.84
N SER A 89 -22.87 25.06 -31.24
CA SER A 89 -23.89 24.12 -31.65
C SER A 89 -23.50 22.69 -31.26
N ASN A 90 -24.50 21.81 -31.18
CA ASN A 90 -24.27 20.41 -30.88
C ASN A 90 -23.67 19.70 -32.11
N ALA A 91 -22.69 18.83 -31.86
CA ALA A 91 -22.13 17.93 -32.84
C ALA A 91 -22.56 16.48 -32.52
N SER A 92 -22.63 15.64 -33.55
CA SER A 92 -23.01 14.24 -33.40
C SER A 92 -21.87 13.33 -33.84
N ALA A 93 -21.57 12.31 -33.02
CA ALA A 93 -20.68 11.21 -33.40
C ALA A 93 -21.29 9.92 -32.86
N SER A 94 -21.55 8.95 -33.71
CA SER A 94 -22.01 7.61 -33.31
C SER A 94 -20.98 6.60 -33.76
N PHE A 95 -20.74 5.58 -32.95
CA PHE A 95 -19.69 4.57 -33.11
C PHE A 95 -20.33 3.20 -33.26
N SER A 96 -19.77 2.39 -34.15
CA SER A 96 -20.17 0.99 -34.35
C SER A 96 -18.94 0.12 -34.18
N LEU A 97 -18.70 -0.28 -32.93
CA LEU A 97 -17.48 -0.98 -32.57
C LEU A 97 -17.51 -2.41 -33.05
N ALA A 98 -16.49 -2.79 -33.82
CA ALA A 98 -16.32 -4.18 -34.22
C ALA A 98 -15.90 -5.02 -33.00
N SER A 99 -16.50 -6.21 -32.84
CA SER A 99 -16.03 -7.16 -31.84
C SER A 99 -14.55 -7.46 -32.09
N SER A 100 -13.72 -7.24 -31.10
CA SER A 100 -12.33 -7.65 -31.17
C SER A 100 -12.29 -9.16 -30.91
N SER A 101 -11.88 -9.94 -31.91
CA SER A 101 -11.64 -11.38 -31.72
C SER A 101 -10.47 -11.65 -30.78
N VAL A 102 -9.78 -10.60 -30.35
CA VAL A 102 -8.73 -10.61 -29.35
C VAL A 102 -9.17 -9.71 -28.19
N ALA A 103 -9.87 -10.27 -27.22
CA ALA A 103 -10.12 -9.60 -25.95
C ALA A 103 -8.78 -9.46 -25.21
N LEU A 104 -8.07 -8.34 -25.41
CA LEU A 104 -6.83 -8.01 -24.70
C LEU A 104 -7.08 -7.56 -23.25
N GLY A 105 -8.33 -7.47 -22.82
CA GLY A 105 -8.73 -7.22 -21.43
C GLY A 105 -8.47 -8.43 -20.54
N GLY A 106 -7.21 -8.63 -20.13
CA GLY A 106 -6.80 -9.89 -19.57
C GLY A 106 -6.82 -10.05 -18.07
N VAL A 107 -6.55 -9.01 -17.36
CA VAL A 107 -6.24 -9.09 -15.92
C VAL A 107 -7.49 -9.02 -15.04
N GLU A 108 -8.60 -8.57 -15.54
CA GLU A 108 -9.84 -8.33 -14.77
C GLU A 108 -10.59 -9.60 -14.36
N VAL A 109 -10.24 -10.77 -14.89
CA VAL A 109 -11.08 -11.99 -14.75
C VAL A 109 -10.88 -12.73 -13.44
N LEU A 110 -9.70 -12.66 -12.81
CA LEU A 110 -9.42 -13.36 -11.56
C LEU A 110 -9.83 -12.58 -10.32
N ALA A 111 -9.72 -11.24 -10.37
CA ALA A 111 -10.22 -10.38 -9.32
C ALA A 111 -11.38 -9.57 -9.86
N ASP A 112 -12.57 -9.82 -9.34
CA ASP A 112 -13.75 -9.08 -9.73
C ASP A 112 -13.59 -7.61 -9.40
N ARG A 113 -13.45 -6.81 -10.45
CA ARG A 113 -13.61 -5.38 -10.36
C ARG A 113 -15.08 -5.08 -10.12
N VAL A 114 -15.38 -4.41 -9.02
CA VAL A 114 -16.75 -3.94 -8.77
C VAL A 114 -17.04 -2.69 -9.60
N ASP A 115 -18.28 -2.53 -9.98
CA ASP A 115 -18.79 -1.41 -10.75
C ASP A 115 -19.91 -0.65 -10.01
N ASN A 116 -20.52 0.31 -10.69
CA ASN A 116 -21.61 1.12 -10.14
C ASN A 116 -22.89 0.32 -9.80
N THR A 117 -22.99 -0.94 -10.20
CA THR A 117 -24.13 -1.82 -9.86
C THR A 117 -23.88 -2.62 -8.59
N SER A 118 -22.64 -2.63 -8.09
CA SER A 118 -22.24 -3.35 -6.89
C SER A 118 -22.84 -2.77 -5.61
N ALA A 119 -23.08 -3.63 -4.63
CA ALA A 119 -23.45 -3.27 -3.27
C ALA A 119 -22.27 -2.80 -2.39
N ILE A 120 -21.05 -2.75 -2.93
CA ILE A 120 -19.81 -2.45 -2.22
C ILE A 120 -19.39 -1.00 -2.49
N PRO A 121 -18.98 -0.23 -1.47
CA PRO A 121 -18.34 1.07 -1.66
C PRO A 121 -16.92 0.89 -2.22
N TYR A 122 -16.61 1.54 -3.33
CA TYR A 122 -15.33 1.44 -4.01
C TYR A 122 -14.91 2.76 -4.65
N ASP A 123 -13.61 2.86 -4.94
CA ASP A 123 -13.02 3.91 -5.78
C ASP A 123 -12.01 3.30 -6.75
N ASP A 124 -11.98 3.81 -7.98
CA ASP A 124 -11.00 3.51 -9.00
C ASP A 124 -10.00 4.65 -9.13
N TYR A 125 -8.71 4.29 -9.21
CA TYR A 125 -7.62 5.19 -9.54
C TYR A 125 -6.96 4.73 -10.83
N THR A 126 -7.13 5.50 -11.89
CA THR A 126 -6.63 5.12 -13.22
C THR A 126 -5.14 5.47 -13.39
N LYS A 127 -4.48 4.87 -14.38
CA LYS A 127 -3.10 5.22 -14.76
C LYS A 127 -2.93 6.74 -14.99
N ALA A 128 -3.91 7.38 -15.62
CA ALA A 128 -3.89 8.82 -15.86
C ALA A 128 -3.96 9.64 -14.56
N ASP A 129 -4.68 9.16 -13.55
CA ASP A 129 -4.73 9.78 -12.22
C ASP A 129 -3.41 9.57 -11.47
N ILE A 130 -2.85 8.35 -11.54
CA ILE A 130 -1.55 8.01 -10.95
C ILE A 130 -0.46 8.92 -11.55
N ASP A 131 -0.32 8.96 -12.86
CA ASP A 131 0.69 9.76 -13.54
C ASP A 131 0.56 11.26 -13.28
N PHE A 132 -0.66 11.75 -13.11
CA PHE A 132 -0.92 13.17 -12.85
C PHE A 132 -0.62 13.57 -11.39
N ARG A 133 -0.86 12.67 -10.41
CA ARG A 133 -0.83 13.04 -8.98
C ARG A 133 0.38 12.50 -8.22
N LEU A 134 1.05 11.46 -8.72
CA LEU A 134 2.08 10.75 -7.96
C LEU A 134 3.35 11.59 -7.78
N GLY A 135 3.87 12.17 -8.86
CA GLY A 135 5.01 13.11 -8.84
C GLY A 135 6.23 12.58 -8.10
N GLY A 136 6.67 11.35 -8.38
CA GLY A 136 7.87 10.75 -7.79
C GLY A 136 7.72 10.14 -6.39
N ARG A 137 6.54 10.22 -5.77
CA ARG A 137 6.24 9.58 -4.48
C ARG A 137 5.91 8.10 -4.64
N GLY A 138 5.85 7.33 -3.54
CA GLY A 138 5.35 5.96 -3.52
C GLY A 138 3.89 5.85 -3.99
N LEU A 139 3.54 4.74 -4.64
CA LEU A 139 2.20 4.54 -5.19
C LEU A 139 1.07 4.72 -4.16
N PRO A 140 1.20 4.28 -2.89
CA PRO A 140 0.16 4.49 -1.88
C PRO A 140 -0.24 5.95 -1.68
N LYS A 141 0.71 6.90 -1.84
CA LYS A 141 0.40 8.34 -1.72
C LYS A 141 -0.63 8.86 -2.74
N ALA A 142 -0.80 8.17 -3.86
CA ALA A 142 -1.88 8.49 -4.80
C ALA A 142 -3.26 8.20 -4.21
N LEU A 143 -3.37 7.24 -3.30
CA LEU A 143 -4.63 6.81 -2.68
C LEU A 143 -5.06 7.69 -1.51
N SER A 144 -4.18 8.54 -0.97
CA SER A 144 -4.44 9.36 0.24
C SER A 144 -5.60 10.35 0.11
N THR A 145 -6.10 10.59 -1.11
CA THR A 145 -7.27 11.45 -1.37
C THR A 145 -8.60 10.70 -1.38
N LEU A 146 -8.58 9.38 -1.24
CA LEU A 146 -9.79 8.57 -1.18
C LEU A 146 -10.44 8.67 0.20
N PRO A 147 -11.78 8.55 0.29
CA PRO A 147 -12.45 8.52 1.57
C PRO A 147 -11.94 7.38 2.44
N ASN A 148 -11.60 7.68 3.68
CA ASN A 148 -11.22 6.68 4.68
C ASN A 148 -9.98 5.82 4.30
N VAL A 149 -9.07 6.43 3.53
CA VAL A 149 -7.75 5.89 3.23
C VAL A 149 -6.71 6.88 3.74
N TYR A 150 -5.89 6.44 4.68
CA TYR A 150 -4.76 7.21 5.20
C TYR A 150 -3.46 6.53 4.82
N VAL A 151 -2.47 7.32 4.43
CA VAL A 151 -1.17 6.81 4.00
C VAL A 151 -0.08 7.49 4.83
N GLU A 152 0.45 6.72 5.75
CA GLU A 152 1.54 7.12 6.63
C GLU A 152 2.90 6.99 5.94
N ASN A 153 3.89 7.77 6.38
CA ASN A 153 5.28 7.59 5.97
C ASN A 153 5.99 6.62 6.91
N GLY A 154 6.50 5.51 6.40
CA GLY A 154 7.23 4.50 7.18
C GLY A 154 8.71 4.83 7.44
N GLY A 155 9.19 6.03 7.09
CA GLY A 155 10.56 6.48 7.36
C GLY A 155 11.56 6.33 6.22
N GLY A 156 11.21 5.70 5.11
CA GLY A 156 12.04 5.53 3.92
C GLY A 156 11.26 5.70 2.61
N TRP A 157 11.90 5.45 1.48
CA TRP A 157 11.26 5.44 0.18
C TRP A 157 10.38 4.19 0.01
N ASP A 158 9.10 4.41 -0.34
CA ASP A 158 8.07 3.37 -0.50
C ASP A 158 7.81 2.53 0.78
N ASP A 159 8.18 3.05 1.96
CA ASP A 159 7.89 2.44 3.26
C ASP A 159 6.54 2.95 3.83
N GLU A 160 5.61 3.30 2.98
CA GLU A 160 4.29 3.74 3.41
C GLU A 160 3.50 2.58 4.02
N ASN A 161 2.75 2.87 5.10
CA ASN A 161 1.67 2.03 5.60
C ASN A 161 0.33 2.62 5.14
N VAL A 162 -0.61 1.76 4.76
CA VAL A 162 -1.93 2.18 4.29
C VAL A 162 -2.99 1.71 5.27
N TYR A 163 -3.77 2.65 5.76
CA TYR A 163 -4.92 2.37 6.62
C TYR A 163 -6.20 2.53 5.80
N VAL A 164 -7.06 1.54 5.86
CA VAL A 164 -8.41 1.59 5.27
C VAL A 164 -9.43 1.42 6.40
N ARG A 165 -10.22 2.47 6.66
CA ARG A 165 -11.19 2.50 7.79
C ARG A 165 -10.55 2.25 9.16
N GLY A 166 -9.30 2.69 9.33
CA GLY A 166 -8.52 2.49 10.55
C GLY A 166 -7.83 1.13 10.67
N PHE A 167 -8.08 0.19 9.75
CA PHE A 167 -7.37 -1.09 9.69
C PHE A 167 -6.06 -0.93 8.93
N ASP A 168 -4.98 -1.46 9.50
CA ASP A 168 -3.66 -1.44 8.90
C ASP A 168 -3.50 -2.48 7.77
N ASP A 169 -2.29 -2.54 7.22
CA ASP A 169 -1.96 -3.41 6.08
C ASP A 169 -2.23 -4.90 6.36
N ARG A 170 -2.11 -5.37 7.60
CA ARG A 170 -2.32 -6.78 7.99
C ARG A 170 -3.77 -7.22 7.80
N TYR A 171 -4.70 -6.29 7.90
CA TYR A 171 -6.15 -6.54 7.86
C TYR A 171 -6.80 -6.03 6.58
N THR A 172 -5.99 -5.57 5.63
CA THR A 172 -6.40 -5.15 4.28
C THR A 172 -5.81 -6.13 3.26
N SER A 173 -6.63 -6.71 2.40
CA SER A 173 -6.14 -7.61 1.35
C SER A 173 -5.58 -6.82 0.18
N TYR A 174 -4.34 -7.07 -0.18
CA TYR A 174 -3.68 -6.49 -1.34
C TYR A 174 -3.54 -7.53 -2.43
N LEU A 175 -3.99 -7.16 -3.63
CA LEU A 175 -3.95 -8.05 -4.79
C LEU A 175 -3.14 -7.45 -5.92
N ILE A 176 -2.35 -8.26 -6.59
CA ILE A 176 -1.77 -7.92 -7.90
C ILE A 176 -2.37 -8.87 -8.94
N ASN A 177 -3.16 -8.30 -9.85
CA ASN A 177 -3.89 -9.09 -10.86
C ASN A 177 -4.77 -10.20 -10.24
N GLY A 178 -5.36 -9.95 -9.08
CA GLY A 178 -6.21 -10.91 -8.37
C GLY A 178 -5.47 -11.92 -7.49
N ILE A 179 -4.15 -11.86 -7.41
CA ILE A 179 -3.35 -12.72 -6.57
C ILE A 179 -3.07 -12.03 -5.24
N PRO A 180 -3.37 -12.66 -4.09
CA PRO A 180 -3.06 -12.11 -2.78
C PRO A 180 -1.55 -11.97 -2.56
N MET A 181 -1.12 -10.79 -2.07
CA MET A 181 0.30 -10.42 -1.93
C MET A 181 0.72 -10.13 -0.50
N ASN A 182 -0.21 -10.12 0.45
CA ASN A 182 0.12 -10.00 1.85
C ASN A 182 1.07 -11.13 2.27
N ASP A 183 2.00 -10.81 3.15
CA ASP A 183 2.92 -11.78 3.74
C ASP A 183 2.15 -12.89 4.47
N MET A 184 2.55 -14.15 4.28
CA MET A 184 1.80 -15.29 4.82
C MET A 184 2.11 -15.58 6.29
N GLU A 185 3.18 -14.99 6.85
CA GLU A 185 3.55 -15.13 8.26
C GLU A 185 2.80 -14.12 9.15
N ASN A 186 2.74 -12.85 8.71
CA ASN A 186 2.27 -11.73 9.55
C ASN A 186 1.17 -10.88 8.91
N GLY A 187 0.81 -11.11 7.65
CA GLY A 187 -0.23 -10.38 6.93
C GLY A 187 0.18 -9.02 6.35
N ASN A 188 1.37 -8.51 6.61
CA ASN A 188 1.81 -7.20 6.13
C ASN A 188 2.02 -7.13 4.61
N LEU A 189 1.94 -5.91 4.05
CA LEU A 189 2.45 -5.61 2.71
C LEU A 189 3.56 -4.55 2.80
N TYR A 190 4.72 -4.85 2.22
CA TYR A 190 5.86 -3.95 2.14
C TYR A 190 5.92 -3.31 0.76
N PHE A 191 5.40 -2.08 0.61
CA PHE A 191 5.26 -1.41 -0.70
C PHE A 191 6.60 -1.17 -1.41
N SER A 192 7.71 -1.06 -0.68
CA SER A 192 9.04 -0.95 -1.26
C SER A 192 9.42 -2.12 -2.18
N ASN A 193 8.82 -3.29 -1.96
CA ASN A 193 8.99 -4.47 -2.83
C ASN A 193 8.23 -4.35 -4.16
N TRP A 194 7.31 -3.40 -4.28
CA TRP A 194 6.34 -3.29 -5.37
C TRP A 194 6.37 -1.93 -6.07
N SER A 195 7.49 -1.19 -6.03
CA SER A 195 7.65 0.12 -6.68
C SER A 195 7.32 0.10 -8.18
N VAL A 196 7.44 -1.05 -8.85
CA VAL A 196 7.07 -1.25 -10.26
C VAL A 196 5.60 -0.91 -10.52
N LEU A 197 4.70 -1.10 -9.54
CA LEU A 197 3.28 -0.84 -9.71
C LEU A 197 2.99 0.64 -10.01
N ALA A 198 3.81 1.57 -9.54
CA ALA A 198 3.72 2.99 -9.90
C ALA A 198 3.86 3.24 -11.42
N ASP A 199 4.62 2.38 -12.11
CA ASP A 199 4.85 2.50 -13.54
C ASP A 199 3.82 1.73 -14.37
N VAL A 200 3.35 0.58 -13.86
CA VAL A 200 2.62 -0.40 -14.66
C VAL A 200 1.16 -0.63 -14.23
N ALA A 201 0.72 -0.08 -13.10
CA ALA A 201 -0.69 -0.19 -12.73
C ALA A 201 -1.56 0.58 -13.73
N SER A 202 -2.50 -0.12 -14.37
CA SER A 202 -3.52 0.47 -15.25
C SER A 202 -4.68 1.05 -14.45
N VAL A 203 -5.08 0.35 -13.39
CA VAL A 203 -6.10 0.75 -12.42
C VAL A 203 -5.69 0.22 -11.05
N VAL A 204 -5.94 1.01 -10.02
CA VAL A 204 -5.96 0.57 -8.63
C VAL A 204 -7.39 0.74 -8.13
N GLN A 205 -8.04 -0.36 -7.77
CA GLN A 205 -9.36 -0.32 -7.17
C GLN A 205 -9.26 -0.54 -5.66
N VAL A 206 -9.82 0.39 -4.89
CA VAL A 206 -9.95 0.29 -3.44
C VAL A 206 -11.42 -0.01 -3.12
N GLN A 207 -11.70 -1.19 -2.61
CA GLN A 207 -12.99 -1.60 -2.08
C GLN A 207 -12.93 -1.54 -0.57
N ARG A 208 -13.84 -0.81 0.07
CA ARG A 208 -13.82 -0.61 1.52
C ARG A 208 -14.77 -1.56 2.24
N GLY A 209 -14.32 -2.02 3.43
CA GLY A 209 -15.09 -2.96 4.27
C GLY A 209 -14.98 -4.39 3.79
N ALA A 210 -15.97 -5.20 4.10
CA ALA A 210 -15.95 -6.63 3.88
C ALA A 210 -15.76 -7.10 2.44
N GLY A 211 -15.59 -6.19 1.51
CA GLY A 211 -15.23 -6.39 0.11
C GLY A 211 -16.06 -7.45 -0.63
N SER A 212 -16.30 -7.22 -1.91
CA SER A 212 -16.95 -8.24 -2.75
C SER A 212 -15.96 -9.15 -3.42
N VAL A 213 -14.67 -8.98 -3.13
CA VAL A 213 -13.67 -9.78 -3.81
C VAL A 213 -13.95 -11.23 -3.56
N ASN A 214 -14.03 -11.96 -4.63
CA ASN A 214 -14.14 -13.41 -4.66
C ASN A 214 -12.82 -14.02 -4.19
N LEU A 215 -12.58 -13.90 -2.89
CA LEU A 215 -11.48 -14.53 -2.17
C LEU A 215 -12.04 -15.33 -1.02
N ALA A 216 -11.43 -16.47 -0.78
CA ALA A 216 -11.74 -17.26 0.40
C ALA A 216 -11.29 -16.54 1.69
N THR A 217 -10.21 -15.76 1.63
CA THR A 217 -9.63 -15.04 2.77
C THR A 217 -10.47 -13.83 3.17
N PRO A 218 -10.92 -13.72 4.43
CA PRO A 218 -11.57 -12.52 4.94
C PRO A 218 -10.63 -11.31 4.92
N SER A 219 -11.19 -10.12 4.74
CA SER A 219 -10.49 -8.84 4.87
C SER A 219 -11.34 -7.88 5.70
N LEU A 220 -10.75 -7.23 6.70
CA LEU A 220 -11.45 -6.29 7.58
C LEU A 220 -11.47 -4.87 6.98
N GLY A 221 -10.32 -4.31 6.64
CA GLY A 221 -10.23 -2.96 6.06
C GLY A 221 -10.86 -2.87 4.69
N GLY A 222 -10.69 -3.90 3.89
CA GLY A 222 -11.15 -3.96 2.51
C GLY A 222 -10.13 -4.61 1.59
N VAL A 223 -10.23 -4.29 0.30
CA VAL A 223 -9.36 -4.85 -0.73
C VAL A 223 -8.78 -3.74 -1.59
N VAL A 224 -7.47 -3.78 -1.79
CA VAL A 224 -6.75 -2.93 -2.74
C VAL A 224 -6.22 -3.80 -3.86
N ASN A 225 -6.81 -3.68 -5.05
CA ASN A 225 -6.42 -4.49 -6.20
C ASN A 225 -5.65 -3.65 -7.21
N PHE A 226 -4.39 -4.01 -7.46
CA PHE A 226 -3.52 -3.42 -8.46
C PHE A 226 -3.61 -4.24 -9.75
N MET A 227 -4.23 -3.67 -10.77
CA MET A 227 -4.31 -4.29 -12.09
C MET A 227 -3.18 -3.74 -12.96
N SER A 228 -2.27 -4.61 -13.41
CA SER A 228 -1.17 -4.21 -14.28
C SER A 228 -1.66 -3.94 -15.70
N MET A 229 -0.89 -3.17 -16.47
CA MET A 229 -1.25 -2.85 -17.85
C MET A 229 -1.25 -4.10 -18.73
N PRO A 230 -2.35 -4.36 -19.47
CA PRO A 230 -2.34 -5.42 -20.49
C PRO A 230 -1.46 -5.03 -21.67
N ALA A 231 -1.07 -6.01 -22.47
CA ALA A 231 -0.49 -5.74 -23.77
C ALA A 231 -1.49 -5.00 -24.67
N SER A 232 -1.05 -3.95 -25.37
CA SER A 232 -1.90 -3.10 -26.23
C SER A 232 -2.09 -3.70 -27.62
N SER A 233 -3.24 -3.42 -28.25
CA SER A 233 -3.46 -3.71 -29.67
C SER A 233 -2.62 -2.83 -30.60
N GLU A 234 -2.25 -1.63 -30.16
CA GLU A 234 -1.48 -0.67 -30.93
C GLU A 234 -0.02 -0.65 -30.46
N PRO A 235 0.95 -0.59 -31.41
CA PRO A 235 2.36 -0.47 -31.06
C PRO A 235 2.63 0.92 -30.48
N SER A 236 3.45 0.98 -29.43
CA SER A 236 3.84 2.26 -28.82
C SER A 236 5.15 2.13 -28.05
N VAL A 237 5.86 3.26 -27.95
CA VAL A 237 7.01 3.40 -27.07
C VAL A 237 6.80 4.64 -26.22
N VAL A 238 6.84 4.48 -24.89
CA VAL A 238 6.73 5.59 -23.93
C VAL A 238 8.07 5.74 -23.22
N VAL A 239 8.62 6.95 -23.24
CA VAL A 239 9.83 7.31 -22.49
C VAL A 239 9.47 8.36 -21.47
N LYS A 240 9.82 8.10 -20.21
CA LYS A 240 9.53 8.99 -19.08
C LYS A 240 10.82 9.39 -18.37
N GLN A 241 11.00 10.68 -18.09
CA GLN A 241 12.07 11.21 -17.27
C GLN A 241 11.47 12.11 -16.20
N GLU A 242 11.86 11.88 -14.95
CA GLU A 242 11.49 12.72 -13.81
C GLU A 242 12.73 13.24 -13.08
N ALA A 243 12.61 14.40 -12.45
CA ALA A 243 13.60 15.00 -11.58
C ALA A 243 12.91 15.74 -10.43
N GLY A 244 13.57 15.80 -9.28
CA GLY A 244 13.01 16.43 -8.07
C GLY A 244 14.07 16.82 -7.05
N GLN A 245 13.64 17.09 -5.83
CA GLN A 245 14.53 17.42 -4.73
C GLN A 245 15.53 16.30 -4.43
N HIS A 246 16.63 16.67 -3.76
CA HIS A 246 17.63 15.71 -3.26
C HIS A 246 18.18 14.79 -4.35
N ASN A 247 18.43 15.36 -5.54
CA ASN A 247 18.91 14.63 -6.71
C ASN A 247 17.99 13.45 -7.12
N TYR A 248 16.68 13.55 -6.79
CA TYR A 248 15.72 12.57 -7.30
C TYR A 248 15.74 12.54 -8.82
N SER A 249 15.87 11.34 -9.36
CA SER A 249 15.81 11.09 -10.79
C SER A 249 15.14 9.74 -11.04
N LYS A 250 14.21 9.71 -12.00
CA LYS A 250 13.60 8.45 -12.47
C LYS A 250 13.55 8.48 -14.00
N THR A 251 14.09 7.42 -14.62
CA THR A 251 14.03 7.19 -16.06
C THR A 251 13.30 5.89 -16.31
N GLY A 252 12.30 5.90 -17.21
CA GLY A 252 11.51 4.73 -17.55
C GLY A 252 11.27 4.62 -19.05
N VAL A 253 11.12 3.37 -19.53
CA VAL A 253 10.77 3.04 -20.92
C VAL A 253 9.73 1.93 -20.89
N THR A 254 8.65 2.12 -21.65
CA THR A 254 7.60 1.10 -21.86
C THR A 254 7.42 0.89 -23.35
N ILE A 255 7.39 -0.36 -23.78
CA ILE A 255 7.27 -0.75 -25.19
C ILE A 255 6.09 -1.71 -25.34
N ASN A 256 5.15 -1.38 -26.20
CA ASN A 256 4.07 -2.26 -26.65
C ASN A 256 4.34 -2.66 -28.11
N THR A 257 4.19 -3.94 -28.39
CA THR A 257 4.40 -4.44 -29.77
C THR A 257 3.22 -4.20 -30.68
N GLY A 258 2.03 -3.94 -30.15
CA GLY A 258 0.79 -4.09 -30.88
C GLY A 258 0.47 -5.55 -31.17
N LEU A 259 -0.58 -5.79 -31.94
CA LEU A 259 -0.98 -7.12 -32.35
C LEU A 259 0.01 -7.71 -33.40
N MET A 260 0.43 -8.94 -33.15
CA MET A 260 1.29 -9.75 -34.03
C MET A 260 0.64 -11.09 -34.32
N MET A 261 1.23 -11.89 -35.26
CA MET A 261 0.79 -13.24 -35.57
C MET A 261 -0.71 -13.33 -35.91
N ASP A 262 -1.14 -12.51 -36.88
CA ASP A 262 -2.56 -12.41 -37.29
C ASP A 262 -3.50 -12.06 -36.13
N GLY A 263 -3.06 -11.17 -35.24
CA GLY A 263 -3.85 -10.68 -34.11
C GLY A 263 -3.85 -11.58 -32.87
N LYS A 264 -3.10 -12.66 -32.84
CA LYS A 264 -3.09 -13.64 -31.74
C LYS A 264 -2.13 -13.31 -30.59
N LEU A 265 -1.08 -12.55 -30.85
CA LEU A 265 -0.02 -12.26 -29.87
C LEU A 265 0.10 -10.76 -29.66
N ALA A 266 0.20 -10.33 -28.42
CA ALA A 266 0.61 -8.98 -28.05
C ALA A 266 1.56 -9.04 -26.85
N MET A 267 2.51 -8.10 -26.77
CA MET A 267 3.46 -8.03 -25.69
C MET A 267 3.66 -6.59 -25.22
N VAL A 268 3.91 -6.43 -23.93
CA VAL A 268 4.38 -5.18 -23.33
C VAL A 268 5.57 -5.47 -22.43
N ALA A 269 6.56 -4.58 -22.47
CA ALA A 269 7.70 -4.59 -21.58
C ALA A 269 7.93 -3.18 -21.03
N SER A 270 8.25 -3.08 -19.74
CA SER A 270 8.59 -1.80 -19.09
C SER A 270 9.79 -1.99 -18.17
N ALA A 271 10.66 -0.99 -18.14
CA ALA A 271 11.77 -0.93 -17.20
C ALA A 271 12.01 0.51 -16.76
N SER A 272 12.36 0.69 -15.47
CA SER A 272 12.72 2.00 -14.94
C SER A 272 13.84 1.90 -13.91
N LYS A 273 14.55 3.02 -13.72
CA LYS A 273 15.50 3.22 -12.63
C LYS A 273 15.17 4.51 -11.87
N ARG A 274 15.18 4.43 -10.54
CA ARG A 274 15.02 5.56 -9.62
C ARG A 274 16.23 5.68 -8.73
N THR A 275 16.68 6.92 -8.49
CA THR A 275 17.71 7.26 -7.51
C THR A 275 17.35 8.55 -6.78
N ALA A 276 17.75 8.67 -5.50
CA ALA A 276 17.72 9.93 -4.75
C ALA A 276 18.72 9.86 -3.60
N ASP A 277 19.26 11.02 -3.18
CA ASP A 277 20.21 11.10 -2.06
C ASP A 277 19.50 10.96 -0.70
N LYS A 278 18.28 11.45 -0.58
CA LYS A 278 17.39 11.28 0.59
C LYS A 278 15.93 11.54 0.24
N LEU A 279 15.03 11.05 1.05
CA LEU A 279 13.61 11.42 1.00
C LEU A 279 13.43 12.86 1.55
N PHE A 280 13.69 13.04 2.82
CA PHE A 280 13.91 14.32 3.51
C PHE A 280 14.87 14.16 4.71
N ALA A 281 14.77 13.09 5.49
CA ALA A 281 15.65 12.81 6.61
C ALA A 281 17.03 12.32 6.14
N ARG A 282 18.06 12.58 6.94
CA ARG A 282 19.44 12.16 6.69
C ARG A 282 19.52 10.64 6.53
N GLY A 283 20.24 10.17 5.52
CA GLY A 283 20.47 8.74 5.28
C GLY A 283 19.31 7.99 4.61
N THR A 284 18.21 8.64 4.26
CA THR A 284 17.06 8.02 3.58
C THR A 284 17.21 8.04 2.05
N TYR A 285 18.36 7.61 1.54
CA TYR A 285 18.62 7.49 0.10
C TYR A 285 17.80 6.35 -0.53
N THR A 286 17.72 6.31 -1.85
CA THR A 286 17.15 5.17 -2.59
C THR A 286 17.88 4.91 -3.89
N GLU A 287 18.00 3.64 -4.22
CA GLU A 287 18.30 3.14 -5.56
C GLU A 287 17.38 1.96 -5.83
N ALA A 288 16.50 2.11 -6.83
CA ALA A 288 15.51 1.09 -7.18
C ALA A 288 15.42 0.93 -8.70
N TRP A 289 15.29 -0.31 -9.12
CA TRP A 289 14.94 -0.68 -10.47
C TRP A 289 13.54 -1.27 -10.49
N SER A 290 12.87 -1.17 -11.62
CA SER A 290 11.58 -1.81 -11.85
C SER A 290 11.61 -2.48 -13.21
N TYR A 291 11.00 -3.66 -13.30
CA TYR A 291 10.79 -4.34 -14.57
C TYR A 291 9.43 -4.99 -14.62
N TYR A 292 8.88 -5.03 -15.82
CA TYR A 292 7.59 -5.62 -16.12
C TYR A 292 7.60 -6.23 -17.50
N PHE A 293 7.00 -7.39 -17.63
CA PHE A 293 6.75 -8.05 -18.90
C PHE A 293 5.38 -8.71 -18.86
N ASN A 294 4.58 -8.49 -19.90
CA ASN A 294 3.32 -9.18 -20.12
C ASN A 294 3.24 -9.62 -21.59
N THR A 295 2.86 -10.86 -21.80
CA THR A 295 2.54 -11.37 -23.12
C THR A 295 1.23 -12.14 -23.08
N SER A 296 0.34 -11.85 -24.02
CA SER A 296 -0.96 -12.49 -24.17
C SER A 296 -1.04 -13.18 -25.52
N TYR A 297 -1.38 -14.47 -25.50
CA TYR A 297 -1.59 -15.29 -26.67
C TYR A 297 -3.00 -15.86 -26.72
N SER A 298 -3.78 -15.51 -27.74
CA SER A 298 -5.11 -16.02 -28.00
C SER A 298 -5.04 -17.19 -28.97
N PHE A 299 -5.41 -18.38 -28.52
CA PHE A 299 -5.51 -19.55 -29.39
C PHE A 299 -6.68 -19.37 -30.38
N ASP A 300 -7.78 -18.86 -29.84
CA ASP A 300 -9.04 -18.52 -30.53
C ASP A 300 -9.76 -17.42 -29.76
N ALA A 301 -11.05 -17.17 -30.05
CA ALA A 301 -11.86 -16.14 -29.38
C ALA A 301 -12.23 -16.50 -27.93
N ASP A 302 -12.21 -17.78 -27.59
CA ASP A 302 -12.69 -18.31 -26.32
C ASP A 302 -11.56 -18.72 -25.37
N ASN A 303 -10.31 -18.86 -25.89
CA ASN A 303 -9.18 -19.40 -25.14
C ASN A 303 -7.93 -18.52 -25.26
N ARG A 304 -7.39 -18.13 -24.10
CA ARG A 304 -6.21 -17.26 -24.04
C ARG A 304 -5.28 -17.68 -22.90
N LEU A 305 -3.99 -17.55 -23.13
CA LEU A 305 -2.91 -17.70 -22.17
C LEU A 305 -2.19 -16.36 -22.02
N GLU A 306 -1.90 -15.98 -20.79
CA GLU A 306 -1.16 -14.77 -20.48
C GLU A 306 -0.02 -15.08 -19.51
N PHE A 307 1.16 -14.59 -19.83
CA PHE A 307 2.33 -14.66 -18.96
C PHE A 307 2.66 -13.26 -18.46
N VAL A 308 2.79 -13.09 -17.14
CA VAL A 308 3.16 -11.83 -16.50
C VAL A 308 4.38 -12.05 -15.61
N ALA A 309 5.36 -11.17 -15.70
CA ALA A 309 6.50 -11.12 -14.79
C ALA A 309 6.78 -9.67 -14.37
N LEU A 310 6.97 -9.43 -13.08
CA LEU A 310 7.31 -8.12 -12.56
C LEU A 310 8.16 -8.21 -11.30
N GLY A 311 8.89 -7.12 -11.01
CA GLY A 311 9.67 -7.01 -9.77
C GLY A 311 10.36 -5.65 -9.65
N SER A 312 10.80 -5.38 -8.42
CA SER A 312 11.40 -4.10 -8.02
C SER A 312 12.62 -4.32 -7.13
N PRO A 313 13.79 -4.74 -7.68
CA PRO A 313 15.00 -4.79 -6.88
C PRO A 313 15.36 -3.40 -6.37
N GLN A 314 15.55 -3.26 -5.06
CA GLN A 314 15.75 -1.97 -4.42
C GLN A 314 16.70 -2.03 -3.22
N ILE A 315 17.30 -0.88 -2.90
CA ILE A 315 17.93 -0.57 -1.63
C ILE A 315 17.59 0.86 -1.24
N HIS A 316 17.24 1.06 0.01
CA HIS A 316 17.02 2.39 0.57
C HIS A 316 17.44 2.45 2.03
N GLY A 317 17.80 3.65 2.49
CA GLY A 317 18.02 3.93 3.88
C GLY A 317 16.74 4.39 4.57
N GLN A 318 16.62 4.09 5.86
CA GLN A 318 15.43 4.37 6.66
C GLN A 318 15.75 5.28 7.84
N ASN A 319 14.79 6.10 8.24
CA ASN A 319 14.66 6.75 9.52
C ASN A 319 13.55 6.02 10.31
N PHE A 320 13.87 4.82 10.75
CA PHE A 320 12.90 3.87 11.33
C PHE A 320 12.52 4.23 12.78
N TRP A 321 13.47 4.83 13.51
CA TRP A 321 13.30 5.12 14.93
C TRP A 321 12.57 6.43 15.16
N ASN A 322 11.81 6.44 16.20
CA ASN A 322 10.94 7.53 16.61
C ASN A 322 11.70 8.42 17.58
N ASN A 323 11.52 9.70 17.41
CA ASN A 323 12.17 10.68 18.26
C ASN A 323 11.13 11.55 18.94
N ARG A 324 11.49 12.16 20.06
CA ARG A 324 10.63 13.15 20.68
C ARG A 324 10.39 14.32 19.71
N ILE A 325 9.22 14.89 19.75
CA ILE A 325 8.85 15.98 18.86
C ILE A 325 9.79 17.18 18.98
N SER A 326 10.30 17.47 20.19
CA SER A 326 11.26 18.54 20.45
C SER A 326 12.59 18.36 19.71
N ASN A 327 13.00 17.12 19.38
CA ASN A 327 14.21 16.88 18.61
C ASN A 327 14.07 17.36 17.14
N TYR A 328 12.84 17.45 16.62
CA TYR A 328 12.56 17.94 15.29
C TYR A 328 12.29 19.45 15.25
N SER A 329 11.45 19.95 16.19
CA SER A 329 11.06 21.35 16.23
C SER A 329 10.52 21.74 17.60
N HIS A 330 11.14 22.75 18.22
CA HIS A 330 10.63 23.36 19.44
C HIS A 330 9.29 24.09 19.22
N GLU A 331 9.07 24.68 18.03
CA GLU A 331 7.80 25.33 17.71
C GLU A 331 6.67 24.33 17.69
N LEU A 332 6.81 23.22 16.96
CA LEU A 332 5.80 22.16 16.92
C LEU A 332 5.60 21.50 18.28
N ALA A 333 6.68 21.30 19.08
CA ALA A 333 6.59 20.73 20.41
C ALA A 333 5.73 21.63 21.35
N ARG A 334 5.93 22.96 21.31
CA ARG A 334 5.10 23.91 22.06
C ARG A 334 3.64 23.90 21.60
N ASP A 335 3.41 23.85 20.30
CA ASP A 335 2.05 23.79 19.74
C ASP A 335 1.32 22.50 20.15
N MET A 336 2.07 21.43 20.41
CA MET A 336 1.56 20.18 20.96
C MET A 336 1.41 20.19 22.49
N GLY A 337 1.92 21.21 23.19
CA GLY A 337 1.77 21.37 24.64
C GLY A 337 2.98 20.95 25.47
N VAL A 338 4.14 20.66 24.85
CA VAL A 338 5.38 20.37 25.60
C VAL A 338 5.84 21.61 26.37
N ALA A 339 6.11 21.46 27.68
CA ALA A 339 6.58 22.55 28.51
C ALA A 339 8.03 22.95 28.19
N GLU A 340 8.41 24.21 28.44
CA GLU A 340 9.75 24.72 28.13
C GLU A 340 10.88 23.92 28.82
N GLU A 341 10.64 23.46 30.04
CA GLU A 341 11.58 22.68 30.84
C GLU A 341 11.81 21.24 30.32
N ASP A 342 10.85 20.72 29.51
CA ASP A 342 10.88 19.36 28.96
C ASP A 342 11.39 19.31 27.52
N LEU A 343 11.63 20.48 26.91
CA LEU A 343 12.20 20.55 25.57
C LEU A 343 13.61 19.93 25.56
N ARG A 344 13.84 18.98 24.66
CA ARG A 344 15.14 18.41 24.36
C ARG A 344 15.84 19.20 23.24
N ASP A 345 17.12 18.94 23.01
CA ASP A 345 17.87 19.61 21.95
C ASP A 345 17.18 19.46 20.59
N GLU A 346 17.04 20.55 19.86
CA GLU A 346 16.49 20.60 18.50
C GLU A 346 17.59 20.30 17.47
N TYR A 347 17.37 19.30 16.63
CA TYR A 347 18.28 18.91 15.54
C TYR A 347 17.71 19.20 14.14
N GLY A 348 16.42 19.54 14.05
CA GLY A 348 15.72 19.89 12.81
C GLY A 348 14.99 18.73 12.14
N VAL A 349 14.26 19.07 11.09
CA VAL A 349 13.32 18.15 10.42
C VAL A 349 14.01 17.00 9.65
N ASP A 350 15.30 17.14 9.33
CA ASP A 350 16.06 16.07 8.68
C ASP A 350 16.78 15.14 9.66
N PHE A 351 16.48 15.25 10.95
CA PHE A 351 17.10 14.48 12.01
C PHE A 351 16.86 12.98 11.85
N ASN A 352 17.94 12.23 11.84
CA ASN A 352 18.00 10.78 11.93
C ASN A 352 19.18 10.39 12.82
N PRO A 353 18.94 9.98 14.08
CA PRO A 353 20.01 9.68 15.02
C PRO A 353 20.81 8.41 14.68
N ARG A 354 20.31 7.60 13.74
CA ARG A 354 20.93 6.35 13.32
C ARG A 354 21.79 6.50 12.05
N ALA A 355 21.72 7.66 11.40
CA ALA A 355 22.56 7.99 10.25
C ALA A 355 23.60 9.05 10.62
N ASP A 356 24.87 8.78 10.29
CA ASP A 356 26.00 9.65 10.60
C ASP A 356 26.77 10.01 9.33
N ILE A 357 27.21 11.28 9.26
CA ILE A 357 28.13 11.77 8.23
C ILE A 357 29.53 11.71 8.84
N LEU A 358 30.39 10.91 8.24
CA LEU A 358 31.72 10.64 8.71
C LEU A 358 32.67 11.79 8.40
N ASP A 359 33.58 12.08 9.32
CA ASP A 359 34.69 13.02 9.13
C ASP A 359 35.63 12.57 8.02
N THR A 360 35.83 11.25 7.91
CA THR A 360 36.66 10.63 6.86
C THR A 360 35.86 9.53 6.17
N PRO A 361 35.84 9.48 4.81
CA PRO A 361 35.16 8.43 4.11
C PRO A 361 35.56 7.04 4.61
N PHE A 362 34.57 6.24 5.02
CA PHE A 362 34.79 4.85 5.38
C PHE A 362 34.94 4.02 4.12
N THR A 363 36.00 3.21 4.08
CA THR A 363 36.21 2.22 3.04
C THR A 363 36.21 0.84 3.70
N GLY A 364 35.28 -0.02 3.25
CA GLY A 364 35.07 -1.33 3.85
C GLY A 364 34.26 -2.24 2.92
N LYS A 365 33.80 -3.36 3.50
CA LYS A 365 32.95 -4.34 2.80
C LYS A 365 31.63 -4.48 3.53
N LYS A 366 30.56 -4.81 2.80
CA LYS A 366 29.28 -5.25 3.37
C LYS A 366 28.79 -6.51 2.66
N ALA A 367 28.07 -7.36 3.41
CA ALA A 367 27.37 -8.49 2.84
C ALA A 367 26.11 -7.99 2.10
N THR A 368 25.94 -8.37 0.84
CA THR A 368 24.73 -8.04 0.08
C THR A 368 24.17 -9.28 -0.59
N ALA A 369 22.92 -9.21 -1.07
CA ALA A 369 22.28 -10.30 -1.76
C ALA A 369 22.94 -10.56 -3.13
N SER A 370 23.15 -11.81 -3.46
CA SER A 370 23.90 -12.26 -4.66
C SER A 370 23.14 -12.10 -5.99
N TRP A 371 21.80 -11.86 -5.93
CA TRP A 371 20.90 -11.81 -7.09
C TRP A 371 20.85 -10.44 -7.79
N LEU A 372 21.51 -9.43 -7.27
CA LEU A 372 21.51 -8.10 -7.88
C LEU A 372 22.28 -8.13 -9.21
N PRO A 373 21.62 -8.12 -10.38
CA PRO A 373 22.24 -8.40 -11.65
C PRO A 373 23.06 -7.22 -12.22
N PHE A 374 23.20 -6.14 -11.46
CA PHE A 374 23.77 -4.88 -11.94
C PHE A 374 25.08 -4.58 -11.22
N ASP A 375 26.13 -4.28 -11.97
CA ASP A 375 27.50 -4.07 -11.46
C ASP A 375 27.60 -3.06 -10.30
N GLY A 376 26.76 -2.02 -10.31
CA GLY A 376 26.71 -1.03 -9.23
C GLY A 376 26.26 -1.60 -7.87
N TRP A 377 25.59 -2.74 -7.87
CA TRP A 377 25.05 -3.42 -6.69
C TRP A 377 25.96 -4.59 -6.28
N ASN A 378 26.46 -5.35 -7.24
CA ASN A 378 27.44 -6.41 -6.98
C ASN A 378 28.72 -5.86 -6.32
N ASN A 379 29.13 -4.65 -6.66
CA ASN A 379 30.25 -3.98 -6.02
C ASN A 379 30.04 -3.64 -4.54
N ARG A 380 28.79 -3.72 -4.03
CA ARG A 380 28.49 -3.56 -2.60
C ARG A 380 28.61 -4.87 -1.81
N SER A 381 28.66 -6.03 -2.46
CA SER A 381 28.57 -7.33 -1.78
C SER A 381 29.92 -7.94 -1.40
N ALA A 382 30.91 -7.88 -2.24
CA ALA A 382 32.21 -8.50 -1.99
C ALA A 382 33.35 -7.51 -2.06
N ASP A 383 33.15 -6.40 -2.75
CA ASP A 383 34.18 -5.41 -3.02
C ASP A 383 34.18 -4.27 -2.00
N MET A 384 35.27 -3.55 -1.98
CA MET A 384 35.48 -2.38 -1.16
C MET A 384 34.52 -1.27 -1.63
N TYR A 385 33.71 -0.73 -0.71
CA TYR A 385 32.92 0.47 -0.96
C TYR A 385 33.47 1.65 -0.16
N SER A 386 33.26 2.86 -0.64
CA SER A 386 33.60 4.08 0.08
C SER A 386 32.35 4.93 0.29
N SER A 387 32.12 5.36 1.50
CA SER A 387 30.97 6.19 1.86
C SER A 387 31.35 7.23 2.91
N THR A 388 30.81 8.42 2.76
CA THR A 388 30.83 9.48 3.78
C THR A 388 29.60 9.44 4.67
N LEU A 389 28.66 8.53 4.43
CA LEU A 389 27.45 8.35 5.19
C LEU A 389 27.28 6.88 5.56
N ILE A 390 27.02 6.60 6.83
CA ILE A 390 26.57 5.31 7.32
C ILE A 390 25.20 5.49 7.93
N ASN A 391 24.23 4.69 7.49
CA ASN A 391 22.94 4.53 8.14
C ASN A 391 22.86 3.14 8.78
N GLU A 392 22.44 3.08 10.04
CA GLU A 392 22.21 1.81 10.75
C GLU A 392 21.15 0.96 10.06
N ARG A 393 20.14 1.62 9.47
CA ARG A 393 18.98 1.01 8.84
C ARG A 393 19.02 1.18 7.33
N GLU A 394 19.41 0.11 6.65
CA GLU A 394 19.26 -0.05 5.20
C GLU A 394 18.31 -1.22 4.96
N ASN A 395 17.31 -1.01 4.11
CA ASN A 395 16.46 -2.08 3.59
C ASN A 395 16.87 -2.37 2.15
N TYR A 396 17.03 -3.65 1.81
CA TYR A 396 17.35 -4.11 0.45
C TYR A 396 16.57 -5.38 0.18
N PHE A 397 15.78 -5.36 -0.90
CA PHE A 397 14.90 -6.48 -1.20
C PHE A 397 14.62 -6.59 -2.70
N HIS A 398 14.39 -7.83 -3.16
CA HIS A 398 13.83 -8.13 -4.46
C HIS A 398 12.80 -9.24 -4.31
N LYS A 399 11.54 -8.93 -4.59
CA LYS A 399 10.41 -9.88 -4.53
C LYS A 399 9.75 -9.95 -5.92
N PRO A 400 10.28 -10.77 -6.85
CA PRO A 400 9.66 -10.97 -8.16
C PRO A 400 8.38 -11.78 -8.04
N ILE A 401 7.44 -11.53 -8.96
CA ILE A 401 6.29 -12.39 -9.20
C ILE A 401 6.22 -12.78 -10.66
N VAL A 402 5.91 -14.04 -10.89
CA VAL A 402 5.67 -14.62 -12.21
C VAL A 402 4.32 -15.30 -12.19
N GLN A 403 3.46 -14.99 -13.16
CA GLN A 403 2.10 -15.51 -13.27
C GLN A 403 1.90 -16.13 -14.65
N LEU A 404 1.22 -17.27 -14.69
CA LEU A 404 0.71 -17.88 -15.90
C LEU A 404 -0.82 -17.96 -15.78
N ASN A 405 -1.51 -17.07 -16.48
CA ASN A 405 -2.95 -16.91 -16.44
C ASN A 405 -3.59 -17.60 -17.65
N SER A 406 -4.64 -18.38 -17.39
CA SER A 406 -5.41 -19.07 -18.43
C SER A 406 -6.88 -18.65 -18.34
N TYR A 407 -7.46 -18.29 -19.48
CA TYR A 407 -8.85 -17.88 -19.63
C TYR A 407 -9.50 -18.76 -20.66
N ASN A 408 -10.55 -19.49 -20.26
CA ASN A 408 -11.17 -20.50 -21.10
C ASN A 408 -12.69 -20.39 -20.98
N LYS A 409 -13.38 -20.13 -22.08
CA LYS A 409 -14.82 -20.32 -22.19
C LYS A 409 -15.08 -21.81 -22.43
N LEU A 410 -15.53 -22.50 -21.38
CA LEU A 410 -15.76 -23.94 -21.45
C LEU A 410 -16.99 -24.28 -22.30
N ASN A 411 -18.00 -23.40 -22.24
CA ASN A 411 -19.20 -23.43 -23.07
C ASN A 411 -19.92 -22.06 -22.94
N ASP A 412 -21.15 -21.94 -23.53
CA ASP A 412 -21.89 -20.66 -23.53
C ASP A 412 -22.35 -20.17 -22.14
N THR A 413 -22.25 -21.02 -21.13
CA THR A 413 -22.67 -20.67 -19.76
C THR A 413 -21.54 -20.73 -18.73
N MET A 414 -20.37 -21.20 -19.11
CA MET A 414 -19.26 -21.43 -18.15
C MET A 414 -17.95 -20.86 -18.67
N THR A 415 -17.30 -20.08 -17.80
CA THR A 415 -15.95 -19.53 -18.04
C THR A 415 -15.04 -19.92 -16.87
N LEU A 416 -13.86 -20.44 -17.17
CA LEU A 416 -12.84 -20.78 -16.18
C LEU A 416 -11.63 -19.84 -16.35
N ALA A 417 -11.26 -19.15 -15.28
CA ALA A 417 -10.02 -18.39 -15.18
C ALA A 417 -9.13 -19.04 -14.12
N SER A 418 -7.86 -19.19 -14.42
CA SER A 418 -6.89 -19.77 -13.48
C SER A 418 -5.54 -19.05 -13.58
N SER A 419 -4.88 -18.86 -12.46
CA SER A 419 -3.51 -18.38 -12.37
C SER A 419 -2.67 -19.37 -11.59
N LEU A 420 -1.57 -19.79 -12.20
CA LEU A 420 -0.46 -20.41 -11.50
C LEU A 420 0.60 -19.33 -11.28
N TYR A 421 1.09 -19.16 -10.07
CA TYR A 421 2.08 -18.14 -9.79
C TYR A 421 3.20 -18.62 -8.88
N TYR A 422 4.34 -17.94 -9.03
CA TYR A 422 5.48 -18.01 -8.15
C TYR A 422 5.87 -16.59 -7.73
N SER A 423 6.08 -16.39 -6.41
CA SER A 423 6.67 -15.18 -5.88
C SER A 423 7.88 -15.55 -5.05
N GLY A 424 9.07 -15.25 -5.57
CA GLY A 424 10.29 -15.36 -4.80
C GLY A 424 10.57 -14.09 -4.00
N GLY A 425 11.53 -14.14 -3.09
CA GLY A 425 11.99 -12.96 -2.37
C GLY A 425 13.34 -13.23 -1.73
N GLU A 426 14.27 -12.29 -1.86
CA GLU A 426 15.56 -12.33 -1.17
C GLU A 426 15.93 -10.93 -0.74
N GLY A 427 16.28 -10.77 0.51
CA GLY A 427 16.67 -9.47 1.04
C GLY A 427 16.69 -9.40 2.53
N GLY A 428 16.66 -8.18 3.05
CA GLY A 428 16.66 -7.96 4.49
C GLY A 428 16.82 -6.51 4.88
N GLY A 429 16.93 -6.30 6.19
CA GLY A 429 17.19 -4.99 6.79
C GLY A 429 18.39 -5.00 7.71
N SER A 430 19.23 -3.97 7.63
CA SER A 430 20.36 -3.84 8.54
C SER A 430 19.94 -3.27 9.92
N GLY A 431 20.78 -3.48 10.92
CA GLY A 431 20.65 -2.93 12.26
C GLY A 431 21.93 -3.09 13.04
N SER A 432 22.00 -2.51 14.23
CA SER A 432 23.18 -2.61 15.08
C SER A 432 23.27 -3.95 15.83
N ALA A 433 24.49 -4.36 16.13
CA ALA A 433 24.80 -5.38 17.13
C ALA A 433 26.11 -5.04 17.83
N GLY A 434 26.22 -5.42 19.12
CA GLY A 434 27.35 -5.06 19.96
C GLY A 434 27.39 -3.55 20.29
N SER A 435 28.62 -3.05 20.55
CA SER A 435 28.81 -1.69 21.08
C SER A 435 29.03 -0.63 19.99
N ILE A 436 27.96 -0.19 19.31
CA ILE A 436 28.02 1.01 18.48
C ILE A 436 27.89 2.26 19.32
N ARG A 437 28.79 3.20 19.14
CA ARG A 437 28.88 4.42 19.96
C ARG A 437 27.82 5.44 19.64
N TRP A 438 27.47 6.23 20.65
CA TRP A 438 26.69 7.43 20.53
C TRP A 438 27.59 8.66 20.72
N LYS A 439 27.27 9.75 20.04
CA LYS A 439 27.90 11.05 20.27
C LYS A 439 27.55 11.55 21.67
N SER A 440 28.48 12.25 22.29
CA SER A 440 28.32 12.73 23.67
C SER A 440 27.21 13.79 23.82
N ASP A 441 26.85 14.47 22.74
CA ASP A 441 25.79 15.47 22.67
C ASP A 441 24.41 14.87 22.39
N GLY A 442 24.29 13.55 22.27
CA GLY A 442 23.03 12.86 21.97
C GLY A 442 22.54 13.00 20.52
N SER A 443 23.29 13.69 19.63
CA SER A 443 22.86 13.96 18.25
C SER A 443 22.80 12.74 17.33
N GLY A 444 23.19 11.55 17.80
CA GLY A 444 23.11 10.29 17.07
C GLY A 444 24.29 9.36 17.23
N ARG A 445 24.39 8.38 16.34
CA ARG A 445 25.49 7.41 16.29
C ARG A 445 26.81 8.11 15.98
N ASP A 446 27.91 7.58 16.58
CA ASP A 446 29.30 7.97 16.35
C ASP A 446 30.01 6.80 15.65
N TYR A 447 29.94 6.78 14.31
CA TYR A 447 30.58 5.74 13.53
C TYR A 447 32.08 5.96 13.40
N ASP A 448 32.59 7.21 13.44
CA ASP A 448 34.02 7.47 13.43
C ASP A 448 34.69 6.86 14.66
N GLU A 449 34.13 7.06 15.85
CA GLU A 449 34.65 6.46 17.10
C GLU A 449 34.43 4.94 17.13
N THR A 450 33.32 4.42 16.60
CA THR A 450 33.05 2.98 16.49
C THR A 450 34.11 2.30 15.61
N ILE A 451 34.35 2.84 14.41
CA ILE A 451 35.37 2.34 13.47
C ILE A 451 36.75 2.41 14.07
N ARG A 452 37.08 3.50 14.76
CA ARG A 452 38.36 3.65 15.45
C ARG A 452 38.57 2.54 16.51
N ARG A 453 37.53 2.24 17.30
CA ARG A 453 37.58 1.20 18.34
C ARG A 453 37.70 -0.20 17.76
N ASN A 454 36.99 -0.51 16.69
CA ASN A 454 37.04 -1.79 16.00
C ASN A 454 38.45 -2.09 15.41
N ARG A 455 39.33 -1.12 15.34
CA ARG A 455 40.72 -1.25 14.87
C ARG A 455 41.78 -1.23 16.01
N LEU A 456 41.38 -1.46 17.26
CA LEU A 456 42.28 -1.45 18.41
C LEU A 456 42.65 -2.86 18.88
N ASP A 457 41.71 -3.79 18.87
CA ASP A 457 41.89 -5.12 19.46
C ASP A 457 42.33 -6.11 18.39
N PHE A 458 43.64 -6.21 18.19
CA PHE A 458 44.21 -7.18 17.26
C PHE A 458 44.37 -8.55 17.94
N VAL A 459 43.84 -9.59 17.28
CA VAL A 459 43.97 -10.99 17.71
C VAL A 459 44.81 -11.74 16.70
N ASP A 460 45.91 -12.35 17.18
CA ASP A 460 46.84 -13.07 16.32
C ASP A 460 46.15 -14.21 15.57
N GLY A 461 46.39 -14.28 14.27
CA GLY A 461 45.74 -15.25 13.36
C GLY A 461 44.34 -14.86 12.87
N TYR A 462 43.66 -13.85 13.43
CA TYR A 462 42.29 -13.46 13.08
C TYR A 462 42.17 -12.01 12.60
N GLY A 463 43.07 -11.09 13.03
CA GLY A 463 42.96 -9.67 12.71
C GLY A 463 42.29 -8.85 13.81
N TYR A 464 41.64 -7.76 13.44
CA TYR A 464 40.98 -6.84 14.38
C TYR A 464 39.56 -7.31 14.75
N GLN A 465 39.29 -7.38 16.04
CA GLN A 465 37.96 -7.70 16.57
C GLN A 465 37.07 -6.48 16.53
N SER A 466 35.93 -6.57 15.80
CA SER A 466 34.85 -5.58 15.89
C SER A 466 34.07 -5.73 17.19
N ARG A 467 33.97 -4.63 17.97
CA ARG A 467 33.12 -4.55 19.17
C ARG A 467 31.68 -4.16 18.84
N GLY A 468 31.46 -3.43 17.76
CA GLY A 468 30.16 -3.04 17.22
C GLY A 468 30.15 -3.25 15.71
N ILE A 469 29.06 -3.82 15.21
CA ILE A 469 28.87 -4.16 13.80
C ILE A 469 27.48 -3.71 13.32
N LEU A 470 27.28 -3.67 12.03
CA LEU A 470 25.93 -3.76 11.48
C LEU A 470 25.65 -5.23 11.14
N ARG A 471 24.52 -5.73 11.64
CA ARG A 471 23.99 -7.04 11.28
C ARG A 471 22.89 -6.89 10.23
N GLY A 472 22.71 -7.87 9.33
CA GLY A 472 21.56 -7.96 8.42
C GLY A 472 20.57 -8.99 8.94
N SER A 473 19.30 -8.62 9.10
CA SER A 473 18.21 -9.59 9.24
C SER A 473 17.73 -9.94 7.84
N ARG A 474 17.92 -11.19 7.44
CA ARG A 474 17.50 -11.74 6.16
C ARG A 474 16.09 -12.31 6.30
N ASN A 475 15.30 -12.13 5.23
CA ASN A 475 13.99 -12.69 5.06
C ASN A 475 13.88 -13.16 3.59
N ASN A 476 14.25 -14.42 3.34
CA ASN A 476 14.19 -15.00 2.01
C ASN A 476 12.90 -15.80 1.89
N GLN A 477 12.17 -15.64 0.79
CA GLN A 477 10.83 -16.21 0.64
C GLN A 477 10.67 -16.93 -0.69
N ALA A 478 9.90 -18.01 -0.70
CA ALA A 478 9.45 -18.69 -1.90
C ALA A 478 7.98 -19.09 -1.72
N THR A 479 7.10 -18.52 -2.54
CA THR A 479 5.67 -18.81 -2.51
C THR A 479 5.22 -19.36 -3.85
N PHE A 480 4.53 -20.50 -3.84
CA PHE A 480 3.83 -21.05 -4.99
C PHE A 480 2.34 -21.03 -4.73
N GLY A 481 1.54 -20.70 -5.74
CA GLY A 481 0.10 -20.70 -5.56
C GLY A 481 -0.67 -20.93 -6.84
N VAL A 482 -1.92 -21.35 -6.65
CA VAL A 482 -2.94 -21.50 -7.69
C VAL A 482 -4.21 -20.81 -7.21
N VAL A 483 -4.66 -19.84 -7.99
CA VAL A 483 -5.99 -19.24 -7.83
C VAL A 483 -6.82 -19.59 -9.05
N SER A 484 -8.02 -20.13 -8.84
CA SER A 484 -8.91 -20.50 -9.94
C SER A 484 -10.33 -20.08 -9.65
N LYS A 485 -11.05 -19.63 -10.68
CA LYS A 485 -12.41 -19.11 -10.62
C LYS A 485 -13.23 -19.67 -11.78
N LEU A 486 -14.37 -20.28 -11.45
CA LEU A 486 -15.37 -20.75 -12.39
C LEU A 486 -16.61 -19.86 -12.28
N ASP A 487 -16.92 -19.11 -13.32
CA ASP A 487 -18.16 -18.36 -13.46
C ASP A 487 -19.17 -19.17 -14.27
N MET A 488 -20.40 -19.25 -13.78
CA MET A 488 -21.49 -20.02 -14.38
C MET A 488 -22.74 -19.17 -14.49
N LYS A 489 -23.22 -18.97 -15.70
CA LYS A 489 -24.54 -18.39 -15.96
C LYS A 489 -25.60 -19.48 -15.77
N ILE A 490 -26.53 -19.27 -14.83
CA ILE A 490 -27.63 -20.20 -14.55
C ILE A 490 -28.80 -19.88 -15.47
N ASP A 491 -29.20 -18.61 -15.52
CA ASP A 491 -30.19 -18.05 -16.41
C ASP A 491 -29.93 -16.57 -16.68
N ASP A 492 -30.91 -15.83 -17.20
CA ASP A 492 -30.69 -14.40 -17.53
C ASP A 492 -30.62 -13.48 -16.29
N MET A 493 -31.04 -13.95 -15.12
CA MET A 493 -31.02 -13.19 -13.87
C MET A 493 -29.99 -13.72 -12.84
N TRP A 494 -29.68 -14.99 -12.91
CA TRP A 494 -28.83 -15.65 -11.93
C TRP A 494 -27.50 -16.15 -12.50
N SER A 495 -26.43 -15.91 -11.78
CA SER A 495 -25.13 -16.56 -12.01
C SER A 495 -24.52 -17.05 -10.71
N ALA A 496 -23.60 -17.98 -10.81
CA ALA A 496 -22.83 -18.48 -9.69
C ALA A 496 -21.32 -18.42 -9.99
N THR A 497 -20.53 -18.15 -8.97
CA THR A 497 -19.06 -18.12 -9.04
C THR A 497 -18.53 -19.08 -7.98
N PHE A 498 -17.57 -19.93 -8.36
CA PHE A 498 -16.83 -20.83 -7.47
C PHE A 498 -15.35 -20.53 -7.60
N GLY A 499 -14.65 -20.45 -6.48
CA GLY A 499 -13.21 -20.20 -6.51
C GLY A 499 -12.45 -21.05 -5.49
N VAL A 500 -11.16 -21.22 -5.81
CA VAL A 500 -10.20 -21.88 -4.94
C VAL A 500 -8.91 -21.07 -4.92
N ASP A 501 -8.23 -21.09 -3.78
CA ASP A 501 -6.94 -20.45 -3.53
C ASP A 501 -6.08 -21.41 -2.71
N ILE A 502 -5.00 -21.90 -3.32
CA ILE A 502 -4.07 -22.85 -2.70
C ILE A 502 -2.68 -22.26 -2.79
N ARG A 503 -1.99 -22.19 -1.66
CA ARG A 503 -0.66 -21.59 -1.56
C ARG A 503 0.23 -22.40 -0.62
N THR A 504 1.51 -22.48 -0.95
CA THR A 504 2.56 -22.90 -0.04
C THR A 504 3.67 -21.88 -0.04
N ALA A 505 4.21 -21.56 1.13
CA ALA A 505 5.33 -20.64 1.28
C ALA A 505 6.38 -21.22 2.21
N GLU A 506 7.65 -20.98 1.85
CA GLU A 506 8.80 -21.20 2.69
C GLU A 506 9.49 -19.87 2.92
N VAL A 507 9.77 -19.54 4.17
CA VAL A 507 10.39 -18.28 4.59
C VAL A 507 11.58 -18.59 5.49
N GLU A 508 12.77 -18.20 5.03
CA GLU A 508 14.02 -18.35 5.76
C GLU A 508 14.35 -17.05 6.48
N HIS A 509 14.52 -17.11 7.78
CA HIS A 509 14.95 -16.01 8.62
C HIS A 509 16.32 -16.31 9.23
N TYR A 510 17.28 -15.41 9.02
CA TYR A 510 18.54 -15.46 9.74
C TYR A 510 19.15 -14.07 9.90
N ARG A 511 20.06 -13.94 10.85
CA ARG A 511 20.94 -12.76 10.94
C ARG A 511 22.33 -13.10 10.44
N GLU A 512 22.96 -12.14 9.80
CA GLU A 512 24.34 -12.23 9.33
C GLU A 512 25.14 -11.00 9.73
N VAL A 513 26.46 -11.14 9.75
CA VAL A 513 27.37 -9.99 9.86
C VAL A 513 27.32 -9.22 8.56
N TYR A 514 26.61 -8.09 8.56
CA TYR A 514 26.40 -7.25 7.37
C TYR A 514 27.59 -6.32 7.09
N ASN A 515 28.16 -5.68 8.13
CA ASN A 515 29.28 -4.76 8.03
C ASN A 515 30.09 -4.76 9.34
N LEU A 516 31.37 -5.10 9.25
CA LEU A 516 32.28 -5.19 10.39
C LEU A 516 32.76 -3.82 10.89
N LEU A 517 32.42 -2.72 10.22
CA LEU A 517 32.79 -1.34 10.60
C LEU A 517 34.29 -1.22 10.93
N GLY A 518 35.14 -1.79 10.08
CA GLY A 518 36.58 -1.62 10.12
C GLY A 518 37.40 -2.70 10.85
N GLY A 519 36.76 -3.68 11.47
CA GLY A 519 37.44 -4.90 11.97
C GLY A 519 37.39 -6.02 10.93
N ASP A 520 37.90 -7.19 11.32
CA ASP A 520 38.02 -8.39 10.50
C ASP A 520 37.04 -9.50 10.92
N PHE A 521 36.61 -9.53 12.18
CA PHE A 521 35.66 -10.48 12.72
C PHE A 521 34.86 -9.89 13.90
N TYR A 522 33.71 -10.51 14.22
CA TYR A 522 32.88 -10.21 15.39
C TYR A 522 32.77 -11.47 16.26
N VAL A 523 32.80 -11.34 17.57
CA VAL A 523 32.57 -12.47 18.48
C VAL A 523 31.10 -12.54 18.83
N ASN A 524 30.44 -13.65 18.41
CA ASN A 524 29.05 -13.96 18.72
C ASN A 524 28.96 -15.18 19.61
N THR A 525 28.40 -15.03 20.80
CA THR A 525 28.25 -16.08 21.82
C THR A 525 26.85 -16.62 21.95
N SER A 526 25.91 -16.21 21.07
CA SER A 526 24.48 -16.59 21.13
C SER A 526 24.24 -18.07 20.86
N ASN A 527 25.16 -18.78 20.20
CA ASN A 527 25.05 -20.22 20.05
C ASN A 527 25.92 -20.92 21.12
N PRO A 528 25.36 -21.58 22.13
CA PRO A 528 26.06 -22.21 23.21
C PRO A 528 26.94 -23.41 22.77
N ASN A 529 26.71 -23.93 21.58
CA ASN A 529 27.40 -25.08 21.02
C ASN A 529 28.69 -24.70 20.29
N TRP A 530 28.94 -23.39 20.03
CA TRP A 530 30.16 -22.93 19.39
C TRP A 530 31.35 -22.88 20.35
N ASN A 531 32.46 -23.42 19.90
CA ASN A 531 33.74 -23.19 20.56
C ASN A 531 34.26 -21.75 20.28
N GLU A 532 35.33 -21.32 20.93
CA GLU A 532 35.90 -19.97 20.82
C GLU A 532 36.27 -19.57 19.38
N ASP A 533 36.62 -20.53 18.52
CA ASP A 533 36.96 -20.24 17.13
C ASP A 533 35.70 -20.10 16.26
N GLU A 534 34.71 -20.91 16.53
CA GLU A 534 33.39 -20.84 15.87
C GLU A 534 32.60 -19.57 16.23
N GLN A 535 32.85 -19.00 17.44
CA GLN A 535 32.25 -17.72 17.83
C GLN A 535 32.82 -16.52 17.06
N LYS A 536 33.95 -16.66 16.37
CA LYS A 536 34.59 -15.60 15.59
C LYS A 536 33.96 -15.56 14.19
N ARG A 537 33.04 -14.64 13.97
CA ARG A 537 32.20 -14.56 12.76
C ARG A 537 32.74 -13.48 11.82
N GLY A 538 33.01 -13.87 10.59
CA GLY A 538 33.40 -12.98 9.50
C GLY A 538 32.18 -12.36 8.78
N LEU A 539 32.46 -11.55 7.77
CA LEU A 539 31.44 -10.91 6.94
C LEU A 539 30.56 -11.96 6.22
N GLY A 540 29.23 -11.86 6.36
CA GLY A 540 28.27 -12.79 5.79
C GLY A 540 28.01 -14.05 6.62
N ASP A 541 28.75 -14.26 7.74
CA ASP A 541 28.48 -15.38 8.61
C ASP A 541 27.18 -15.19 9.40
N LYS A 542 26.41 -16.28 9.54
CA LYS A 542 25.18 -16.28 10.35
C LYS A 542 25.47 -16.08 11.83
N VAL A 543 24.65 -15.25 12.48
CA VAL A 543 24.73 -14.88 13.90
C VAL A 543 23.34 -14.81 14.51
N PHE A 544 23.20 -15.00 15.81
CA PHE A 544 22.02 -14.85 16.65
C PHE A 544 20.90 -15.89 16.40
N TYR A 545 20.36 -16.04 15.19
CA TYR A 545 19.34 -17.01 14.83
C TYR A 545 19.42 -17.44 13.36
N ASP A 546 18.82 -18.60 13.06
CA ASP A 546 18.66 -19.18 11.73
C ASP A 546 17.48 -20.16 11.77
N ASN A 547 16.36 -19.82 11.16
CA ASN A 547 15.15 -20.64 11.13
C ASN A 547 14.46 -20.62 9.77
N THR A 548 13.61 -21.60 9.55
CA THR A 548 12.74 -21.67 8.37
C THR A 548 11.30 -21.90 8.80
N ASN A 549 10.41 -21.06 8.32
CA ASN A 549 8.98 -21.17 8.49
C ASN A 549 8.33 -21.68 7.20
N THR A 550 7.40 -22.65 7.34
CA THR A 550 6.61 -23.16 6.21
C THR A 550 5.13 -22.91 6.50
N ILE A 551 4.42 -22.43 5.48
CA ILE A 551 3.01 -22.11 5.55
C ILE A 551 2.31 -22.82 4.39
N ASP A 552 1.35 -23.70 4.69
CA ASP A 552 0.44 -24.30 3.71
C ASP A 552 -0.97 -23.74 3.91
N TRP A 553 -1.53 -23.17 2.87
CA TRP A 553 -2.81 -22.48 2.87
C TRP A 553 -3.75 -23.06 1.83
N MET A 554 -5.01 -23.27 2.21
CA MET A 554 -6.08 -23.66 1.28
C MET A 554 -7.37 -22.91 1.61
N GLY A 555 -8.00 -22.35 0.58
CA GLY A 555 -9.28 -21.69 0.70
C GLY A 555 -10.19 -21.98 -0.50
N GLY A 556 -11.48 -21.85 -0.27
CA GLY A 556 -12.50 -21.95 -1.32
C GLY A 556 -13.73 -21.12 -1.01
N TYR A 557 -14.46 -20.72 -2.05
CA TYR A 557 -15.70 -19.95 -1.91
C TYR A 557 -16.73 -20.32 -2.98
N ALA A 558 -17.99 -20.03 -2.66
CA ALA A 558 -19.11 -20.07 -3.58
C ALA A 558 -19.93 -18.78 -3.43
N GLN A 559 -20.32 -18.18 -4.55
CA GLN A 559 -21.13 -16.97 -4.60
C GLN A 559 -22.28 -17.15 -5.59
N ALA A 560 -23.46 -16.73 -5.19
CA ALA A 560 -24.61 -16.55 -6.09
C ALA A 560 -24.83 -15.06 -6.35
N ASN A 561 -25.05 -14.70 -7.60
CA ASN A 561 -25.31 -13.33 -8.03
C ASN A 561 -26.68 -13.24 -8.71
N TYR A 562 -27.38 -12.15 -8.43
CA TYR A 562 -28.67 -11.80 -9.03
C TYR A 562 -28.58 -10.45 -9.74
N ASN A 563 -29.14 -10.35 -10.94
CA ASN A 563 -29.29 -9.10 -11.70
C ASN A 563 -30.54 -9.16 -12.54
N ASP A 564 -31.56 -8.32 -12.26
CA ASP A 564 -32.83 -8.27 -12.99
C ASP A 564 -32.77 -7.53 -14.33
N GLY A 565 -31.59 -6.98 -14.69
CA GLY A 565 -31.44 -6.12 -15.86
C GLY A 565 -32.22 -4.78 -15.78
N MET A 566 -32.94 -4.53 -14.69
CA MET A 566 -33.75 -3.34 -14.43
C MET A 566 -33.25 -2.50 -13.28
N GLY A 567 -31.98 -2.72 -12.89
CA GLY A 567 -31.29 -1.95 -11.87
C GLY A 567 -31.40 -2.52 -10.44
N THR A 568 -31.81 -3.78 -10.28
CA THR A 568 -31.66 -4.50 -9.01
C THR A 568 -30.55 -5.54 -9.15
N THR A 569 -29.55 -5.49 -8.25
CA THR A 569 -28.50 -6.50 -8.14
C THR A 569 -28.42 -7.04 -6.70
N GLY A 570 -27.92 -8.22 -6.55
CA GLY A 570 -27.68 -8.82 -5.25
C GLY A 570 -26.65 -9.93 -5.32
N PHE A 571 -26.04 -10.25 -4.19
CA PHE A 571 -25.15 -11.40 -4.06
C PHE A 571 -25.25 -12.03 -2.69
N ALA A 572 -24.89 -13.32 -2.62
CA ALA A 572 -24.65 -14.04 -1.38
C ALA A 572 -23.43 -14.94 -1.57
N MET A 573 -22.49 -14.89 -0.62
CA MET A 573 -21.23 -15.62 -0.67
C MET A 573 -20.98 -16.36 0.64
N PHE A 574 -20.41 -17.55 0.52
CA PHE A 574 -19.76 -18.29 1.61
C PHE A 574 -18.35 -18.67 1.19
N GLY A 575 -17.39 -18.47 2.09
CA GLY A 575 -16.00 -18.88 1.92
C GLY A 575 -15.46 -19.55 3.18
N ALA A 576 -14.47 -20.44 3.01
CA ALA A 576 -13.77 -21.08 4.10
C ALA A 576 -12.28 -21.22 3.77
N THR A 577 -11.44 -21.17 4.80
CA THR A 577 -9.98 -21.26 4.71
C THR A 577 -9.41 -22.10 5.82
N THR A 578 -8.28 -22.76 5.55
CA THR A 578 -7.47 -23.45 6.56
C THR A 578 -5.99 -23.26 6.25
N ALA A 579 -5.15 -23.36 7.27
CA ALA A 579 -3.70 -23.28 7.13
C ALA A 579 -3.01 -24.23 8.11
N SER A 580 -1.79 -24.64 7.77
CA SER A 580 -0.87 -25.32 8.69
C SER A 580 0.49 -24.64 8.63
N TYR A 581 1.17 -24.63 9.75
CA TYR A 581 2.41 -23.89 9.98
C TYR A 581 3.47 -24.78 10.58
N THR A 582 4.71 -24.52 10.20
CA THR A 582 5.88 -25.16 10.79
C THR A 582 6.96 -24.12 10.99
N ALA A 583 7.63 -24.10 12.14
CA ALA A 583 8.85 -23.35 12.40
C ALA A 583 9.97 -24.33 12.78
N GLU A 584 11.12 -24.26 12.12
CA GLU A 584 12.27 -25.14 12.31
C GLU A 584 13.54 -24.34 12.59
N ASN A 585 14.20 -24.60 13.72
CA ASN A 585 15.46 -24.00 14.14
C ASN A 585 16.65 -24.70 13.45
N HIS A 586 17.54 -23.90 12.84
CA HIS A 586 18.79 -24.38 12.24
C HIS A 586 20.03 -23.87 12.96
N PHE A 587 19.86 -22.98 13.93
CA PHE A 587 20.98 -22.29 14.58
C PHE A 587 21.63 -23.12 15.68
N SER A 588 20.85 -23.84 16.49
CA SER A 588 21.34 -24.68 17.57
C SER A 588 21.46 -26.15 17.16
N ILE A 589 22.25 -26.95 17.93
CA ILE A 589 22.34 -28.42 17.69
C ILE A 589 21.04 -29.11 18.05
N GLU A 590 20.33 -28.64 19.05
CA GLU A 590 18.99 -29.08 19.36
C GLU A 590 18.05 -28.44 18.35
N LYS A 591 17.82 -29.14 17.25
CA LYS A 591 16.87 -28.71 16.22
C LYS A 591 15.48 -28.81 16.78
N GLU A 592 14.94 -27.70 17.17
CA GLU A 592 13.56 -27.59 17.60
C GLU A 592 12.68 -27.37 16.38
N LYS A 593 11.58 -28.09 16.35
CA LYS A 593 10.55 -27.96 15.34
C LYS A 593 9.21 -27.88 16.02
N VAL A 594 8.44 -26.86 15.66
CA VAL A 594 7.08 -26.65 16.13
C VAL A 594 6.13 -26.66 14.96
N GLU A 595 5.02 -27.34 15.12
CA GLU A 595 3.94 -27.46 14.13
C GLU A 595 2.63 -26.98 14.74
N ALA A 596 1.85 -26.22 13.97
CA ALA A 596 0.52 -25.77 14.35
C ALA A 596 -0.45 -25.90 13.18
N ASP A 597 -1.64 -26.39 13.46
CA ASP A 597 -2.77 -26.35 12.54
C ASP A 597 -3.68 -25.20 12.94
N ALA A 598 -3.95 -24.29 12.00
CA ALA A 598 -4.85 -23.20 12.25
C ALA A 598 -6.30 -23.68 12.28
N GLU A 599 -7.10 -23.09 13.15
CA GLU A 599 -8.53 -23.26 13.12
C GLU A 599 -9.10 -22.76 11.79
N MET A 600 -10.13 -23.47 11.29
CA MET A 600 -10.79 -23.10 10.05
C MET A 600 -11.41 -21.70 10.14
N GLY A 601 -10.95 -20.80 9.28
CA GLY A 601 -11.59 -19.52 9.04
C GLY A 601 -12.79 -19.67 8.11
N TYR A 602 -13.77 -18.77 8.24
CA TYR A 602 -14.90 -18.73 7.32
C TYR A 602 -15.47 -17.32 7.20
N GLN A 603 -16.20 -17.08 6.12
CA GLN A 603 -16.90 -15.81 5.90
C GLN A 603 -18.23 -16.03 5.21
N MET A 604 -19.19 -15.18 5.55
CA MET A 604 -20.50 -15.10 4.91
C MET A 604 -20.75 -13.65 4.55
N LYS A 605 -21.16 -13.38 3.32
CA LYS A 605 -21.46 -12.04 2.84
C LYS A 605 -22.78 -12.05 2.08
N VAL A 606 -23.57 -11.00 2.26
CA VAL A 606 -24.79 -10.74 1.50
C VAL A 606 -24.88 -9.25 1.21
N GLY A 607 -25.32 -8.91 0.01
CA GLY A 607 -25.50 -7.51 -0.35
C GLY A 607 -26.39 -7.34 -1.56
N GLY A 608 -26.79 -6.09 -1.80
CA GLY A 608 -27.59 -5.76 -2.97
C GLY A 608 -27.63 -4.27 -3.23
N SER A 609 -27.99 -3.92 -4.44
CA SER A 609 -28.25 -2.55 -4.85
C SER A 609 -29.56 -2.42 -5.60
N LYS A 610 -30.16 -1.22 -5.58
CA LYS A 610 -31.37 -0.88 -6.30
C LYS A 610 -31.30 0.52 -6.89
N ALA A 611 -31.35 0.63 -8.20
CA ALA A 611 -31.61 1.90 -8.86
C ALA A 611 -33.07 2.32 -8.58
N LEU A 612 -33.27 3.46 -7.92
CA LEU A 612 -34.58 4.03 -7.65
C LEU A 612 -35.10 4.77 -8.89
N ASN A 613 -34.21 5.37 -9.63
CA ASN A 613 -34.39 6.07 -10.91
C ASN A 613 -33.02 6.32 -11.55
N ASP A 614 -32.96 7.06 -12.66
CA ASP A 614 -31.74 7.37 -13.41
C ASP A 614 -30.72 8.23 -12.60
N THR A 615 -31.14 8.79 -11.46
CA THR A 615 -30.36 9.69 -10.62
C THR A 615 -29.86 9.02 -9.34
N TRP A 616 -30.67 8.17 -8.71
CA TRP A 616 -30.43 7.64 -7.38
C TRP A 616 -30.39 6.12 -7.35
N GLN A 617 -29.37 5.60 -6.69
CA GLN A 617 -29.21 4.18 -6.37
C GLN A 617 -28.96 4.01 -4.87
N LEU A 618 -29.63 3.06 -4.26
CA LEU A 618 -29.33 2.60 -2.91
C LEU A 618 -28.51 1.31 -2.98
N PHE A 619 -27.63 1.11 -1.99
CA PHE A 619 -26.90 -0.14 -1.84
C PHE A 619 -26.67 -0.46 -0.37
N GLY A 620 -26.42 -1.71 -0.09
CA GLY A 620 -26.01 -2.14 1.25
C GLY A 620 -25.52 -3.59 1.26
N ASN A 621 -24.68 -3.88 2.22
CA ASN A 621 -24.15 -5.22 2.44
C ASN A 621 -23.95 -5.50 3.94
N MET A 622 -23.87 -6.77 4.25
CA MET A 622 -23.56 -7.28 5.58
C MET A 622 -22.63 -8.48 5.45
N SER A 623 -21.68 -8.62 6.35
CA SER A 623 -20.83 -9.79 6.42
C SER A 623 -20.52 -10.18 7.85
N TYR A 624 -20.20 -11.47 8.01
CA TYR A 624 -19.60 -12.04 9.20
C TYR A 624 -18.41 -12.87 8.79
N SER A 625 -17.30 -12.75 9.52
CA SER A 625 -16.10 -13.55 9.28
C SER A 625 -15.44 -13.98 10.59
N ALA A 626 -14.83 -15.17 10.54
CA ALA A 626 -13.85 -15.66 11.51
C ALA A 626 -12.55 -15.89 10.72
N MET A 627 -11.47 -15.22 11.11
CA MET A 627 -10.21 -15.24 10.36
C MET A 627 -9.32 -16.38 10.83
N THR A 628 -8.70 -17.09 9.88
CA THR A 628 -7.61 -18.01 10.18
C THR A 628 -6.43 -17.19 10.71
N PRO A 629 -5.89 -17.49 11.91
CA PRO A 629 -4.76 -16.76 12.46
C PRO A 629 -3.49 -16.95 11.60
N SER A 630 -2.62 -15.98 11.57
CA SER A 630 -1.30 -16.07 10.91
C SER A 630 -0.31 -16.90 11.75
N LEU A 631 0.83 -17.27 11.15
CA LEU A 631 1.89 -18.02 11.83
C LEU A 631 2.34 -17.29 13.12
N ASP A 632 2.67 -16.02 13.04
CA ASP A 632 3.18 -15.23 14.17
C ASP A 632 2.23 -15.15 15.38
N LYS A 633 0.95 -15.47 15.18
CA LYS A 633 -0.04 -15.54 16.26
C LYS A 633 -0.06 -16.91 16.96
N LEU A 634 0.26 -17.96 16.22
CA LEU A 634 0.20 -19.34 16.72
C LEU A 634 1.54 -19.88 17.20
N ILE A 635 2.62 -19.42 16.64
CA ILE A 635 3.98 -19.88 16.93
C ILE A 635 4.85 -18.66 17.30
N ASP A 636 5.47 -18.71 18.47
CA ASP A 636 6.64 -17.90 18.78
C ASP A 636 7.86 -18.59 18.16
N ASP A 637 8.30 -18.11 17.02
CA ASP A 637 9.39 -18.69 16.24
C ASP A 637 10.79 -18.28 16.75
N ASN A 638 10.87 -17.41 17.75
CA ASN A 638 12.10 -17.12 18.48
C ASN A 638 12.39 -18.20 19.56
N ASN A 639 11.34 -18.65 20.23
CA ASN A 639 11.41 -19.64 21.33
C ASN A 639 10.93 -21.04 20.92
N TYR A 640 10.43 -21.21 19.70
CA TYR A 640 9.89 -22.47 19.16
C TYR A 640 8.80 -23.10 20.03
N VAL A 641 7.86 -22.27 20.49
CA VAL A 641 6.73 -22.69 21.33
C VAL A 641 5.41 -22.30 20.68
N LEU A 642 4.37 -23.08 21.02
CA LEU A 642 3.01 -22.75 20.62
C LEU A 642 2.43 -21.68 21.54
N ASN A 643 1.86 -20.66 20.97
CA ASN A 643 1.04 -19.68 21.68
C ASN A 643 -0.30 -20.34 22.04
N SER A 644 -0.56 -20.51 23.33
CA SER A 644 -1.82 -21.08 23.81
C SER A 644 -2.88 -20.00 23.98
N GLY A 645 -4.15 -20.39 23.78
CA GLY A 645 -5.30 -19.53 24.06
C GLY A 645 -5.72 -18.59 22.93
N PHE A 646 -5.23 -18.79 21.70
CA PHE A 646 -5.73 -18.07 20.53
C PHE A 646 -7.09 -18.61 20.06
N GLU A 647 -8.01 -17.69 19.82
CA GLU A 647 -9.23 -17.92 19.09
C GLU A 647 -9.19 -17.19 17.74
N ASN A 648 -9.98 -17.64 16.78
CA ASN A 648 -10.15 -16.91 15.53
C ASN A 648 -10.72 -15.52 15.79
N GLU A 649 -10.07 -14.50 15.31
CA GLU A 649 -10.58 -13.13 15.33
C GLU A 649 -11.85 -13.05 14.47
N LYS A 650 -12.88 -12.38 14.98
CA LYS A 650 -14.22 -12.35 14.37
C LYS A 650 -14.59 -10.93 13.99
N ALA A 651 -15.26 -10.75 12.85
CA ALA A 651 -15.75 -9.44 12.46
C ALA A 651 -17.18 -9.49 11.92
N THR A 652 -17.98 -8.54 12.36
CA THR A 652 -19.32 -8.28 11.81
C THR A 652 -19.33 -6.92 11.15
N TRP A 653 -19.76 -6.84 9.89
CA TRP A 653 -19.81 -5.63 9.07
C TRP A 653 -21.21 -5.33 8.58
N VAL A 654 -21.56 -4.05 8.55
CA VAL A 654 -22.73 -3.52 7.89
C VAL A 654 -22.35 -2.24 7.17
N ASP A 655 -22.63 -2.19 5.87
CA ASP A 655 -22.55 -0.99 5.03
C ASP A 655 -23.93 -0.64 4.48
N PHE A 656 -24.25 0.65 4.46
CA PHE A 656 -25.45 1.17 3.82
C PHE A 656 -25.17 2.53 3.19
N GLY A 657 -25.52 2.69 1.92
CA GLY A 657 -25.19 3.90 1.20
C GLY A 657 -26.09 4.21 0.02
N THR A 658 -25.79 5.34 -0.59
CA THR A 658 -26.45 5.81 -1.81
C THR A 658 -25.42 6.35 -2.80
N ARG A 659 -25.68 6.14 -4.08
CA ARG A 659 -25.01 6.81 -5.19
C ARG A 659 -26.00 7.71 -5.91
N PHE A 660 -25.52 8.86 -6.36
CA PHE A 660 -26.31 9.75 -7.18
C PHE A 660 -25.54 10.27 -8.39
N LYS A 661 -26.24 10.52 -9.49
CA LYS A 661 -25.71 11.20 -10.67
C LYS A 661 -26.81 12.07 -11.26
N SER A 662 -26.56 13.37 -11.38
CA SER A 662 -27.56 14.27 -11.98
C SER A 662 -27.78 13.97 -13.47
N VAL A 663 -28.99 14.19 -13.95
CA VAL A 663 -29.37 13.95 -15.37
C VAL A 663 -28.51 14.76 -16.34
N ASN A 664 -28.08 15.97 -15.95
CA ASN A 664 -27.19 16.80 -16.76
C ASN A 664 -25.72 16.45 -16.62
N GLY A 665 -25.37 15.42 -15.83
CA GLY A 665 -24.00 14.96 -15.62
C GLY A 665 -23.11 15.90 -14.80
N GLN A 666 -23.62 17.04 -14.32
CA GLN A 666 -22.81 18.02 -13.57
C GLN A 666 -22.46 17.57 -12.13
N TRP A 667 -23.30 16.73 -11.53
CA TRP A 667 -23.13 16.22 -10.19
C TRP A 667 -23.05 14.70 -10.19
N ALA A 668 -22.11 14.17 -9.46
CA ALA A 668 -22.04 12.75 -9.13
C ALA A 668 -21.48 12.58 -7.71
N GLY A 669 -21.87 11.50 -7.04
CA GLY A 669 -21.30 11.23 -5.72
C GLY A 669 -21.88 10.01 -5.05
N SER A 670 -21.33 9.73 -3.87
CA SER A 670 -21.75 8.65 -2.99
C SER A 670 -21.67 9.09 -1.53
N MET A 671 -22.55 8.53 -0.73
CA MET A 671 -22.46 8.58 0.73
C MET A 671 -22.66 7.17 1.27
N ASN A 672 -21.87 6.79 2.23
CA ASN A 672 -21.90 5.47 2.85
C ASN A 672 -21.73 5.59 4.36
N TYR A 673 -22.59 4.94 5.11
CA TYR A 673 -22.42 4.71 6.53
C TYR A 673 -21.97 3.26 6.73
N TYR A 674 -20.92 3.05 7.54
CA TYR A 674 -20.44 1.73 7.91
C TYR A 674 -20.42 1.55 9.41
N TRP A 675 -20.57 0.31 9.82
CA TRP A 675 -20.44 -0.16 11.19
C TRP A 675 -19.77 -1.52 11.17
N ALA A 676 -18.70 -1.69 11.98
CA ALA A 676 -17.97 -2.91 12.12
C ALA A 676 -17.64 -3.16 13.58
N LEU A 677 -17.92 -4.36 14.06
CA LEU A 677 -17.44 -4.89 15.33
C LEU A 677 -16.37 -5.95 15.04
N TRP A 678 -15.15 -5.71 15.49
CA TRP A 678 -14.05 -6.65 15.47
C TRP A 678 -13.87 -7.20 16.88
N SER A 679 -14.05 -8.51 17.04
CA SER A 679 -14.06 -9.21 18.32
C SER A 679 -12.95 -10.25 18.38
N ASP A 680 -12.55 -10.57 19.61
CA ASP A 680 -11.53 -11.57 19.91
C ASP A 680 -10.17 -11.26 19.25
N ARG A 681 -9.85 -9.98 19.07
CA ARG A 681 -8.56 -9.56 18.53
C ARG A 681 -7.45 -10.04 19.46
N ASN A 682 -6.40 -10.57 18.85
CA ASN A 682 -5.22 -11.06 19.54
C ASN A 682 -4.03 -10.12 19.31
N GLN A 683 -3.34 -9.79 20.38
CA GLN A 683 -2.10 -9.02 20.37
C GLN A 683 -1.03 -9.79 21.16
N SER A 684 0.05 -10.15 20.49
CA SER A 684 1.20 -10.81 21.10
C SER A 684 2.47 -10.00 20.90
N GLY A 685 3.42 -10.18 21.77
CA GLY A 685 4.72 -9.54 21.67
C GLY A 685 5.70 -10.08 22.71
N THR A 686 6.96 -9.68 22.59
CA THR A 686 8.02 -9.94 23.58
C THR A 686 8.39 -8.66 24.28
N SER A 687 8.63 -8.74 25.58
CA SER A 687 9.13 -7.66 26.42
C SER A 687 10.45 -8.10 27.05
N GLU A 688 11.43 -7.22 27.12
CA GLU A 688 12.69 -7.47 27.80
C GLU A 688 12.66 -6.81 29.19
N ALA A 689 12.74 -7.61 30.25
CA ALA A 689 12.83 -7.12 31.61
C ALA A 689 14.16 -6.38 31.87
N LEU A 690 14.23 -5.56 32.95
CA LEU A 690 15.45 -4.80 33.31
C LEU A 690 16.68 -5.68 33.60
N ASP A 691 16.48 -6.95 33.89
CA ASP A 691 17.55 -7.94 34.12
C ASP A 691 18.00 -8.65 32.82
N GLY A 692 17.36 -8.33 31.66
CA GLY A 692 17.64 -8.94 30.36
C GLY A 692 16.86 -10.21 30.08
N THR A 693 15.88 -10.58 30.93
CA THR A 693 14.98 -11.70 30.67
C THR A 693 13.93 -11.30 29.62
N GLU A 694 13.81 -12.07 28.57
CA GLU A 694 12.72 -11.90 27.60
C GLU A 694 11.46 -12.59 28.13
N SER A 695 10.35 -11.88 28.13
CA SER A 695 9.03 -12.35 28.51
C SER A 695 8.08 -12.25 27.32
N PHE A 696 7.31 -13.27 27.08
CA PHE A 696 6.28 -13.28 26.05
C PHE A 696 4.93 -12.88 26.67
N PHE A 697 4.18 -12.04 25.99
CA PHE A 697 2.80 -11.72 26.38
C PHE A 697 1.83 -11.99 25.24
N ASN A 698 0.64 -12.40 25.61
CA ASN A 698 -0.47 -12.56 24.69
C ASN A 698 -1.73 -11.95 25.30
N ILE A 699 -2.27 -10.94 24.63
CA ILE A 699 -3.54 -10.30 24.99
C ILE A 699 -4.59 -10.80 24.00
N SER A 700 -5.60 -11.51 24.48
CA SER A 700 -6.71 -12.04 23.68
C SER A 700 -8.02 -11.40 24.10
N GLY A 701 -8.99 -11.31 23.18
CA GLY A 701 -10.33 -10.83 23.47
C GLY A 701 -10.50 -9.31 23.40
N LEU A 702 -9.55 -8.58 22.78
CA LEU A 702 -9.74 -7.17 22.47
C LEU A 702 -10.91 -7.01 21.49
N ASN A 703 -11.85 -6.12 21.81
CA ASN A 703 -12.99 -5.81 20.95
C ASN A 703 -12.95 -4.35 20.50
N GLU A 704 -13.07 -4.13 19.19
CA GLU A 704 -13.01 -2.82 18.57
C GLU A 704 -14.26 -2.51 17.78
N LEU A 705 -14.78 -1.30 17.94
CA LEU A 705 -15.87 -0.76 17.16
C LEU A 705 -15.33 0.26 16.14
N HIS A 706 -15.56 -0.01 14.86
CA HIS A 706 -15.26 0.92 13.77
C HIS A 706 -16.55 1.36 13.10
N LYS A 707 -16.91 2.63 13.17
CA LYS A 707 -18.08 3.18 12.49
C LYS A 707 -17.79 4.56 11.93
N GLY A 708 -18.50 4.95 10.88
CA GLY A 708 -18.31 6.27 10.29
C GLY A 708 -19.16 6.54 9.07
N LEU A 709 -19.11 7.79 8.63
CA LEU A 709 -19.72 8.29 7.41
C LEU A 709 -18.65 8.63 6.40
N GLU A 710 -18.73 8.06 5.22
CA GLU A 710 -17.87 8.34 4.06
C GLU A 710 -18.66 9.11 3.01
N TYR A 711 -18.01 10.05 2.34
CA TYR A 711 -18.63 10.82 1.26
C TYR A 711 -17.66 11.13 0.13
N SER A 712 -18.18 11.14 -1.10
CA SER A 712 -17.47 11.56 -2.30
C SER A 712 -18.44 12.31 -3.19
N ILE A 713 -18.16 13.57 -3.50
CA ILE A 713 -19.03 14.45 -4.29
C ILE A 713 -18.16 15.11 -5.35
N ALA A 714 -18.54 14.93 -6.61
CA ALA A 714 -17.94 15.58 -7.77
C ALA A 714 -18.93 16.58 -8.36
N TYR A 715 -18.47 17.79 -8.60
CA TYR A 715 -19.24 18.86 -9.24
C TYR A 715 -18.49 19.46 -10.41
N GLN A 716 -19.05 19.37 -11.59
CA GLN A 716 -18.51 19.95 -12.81
C GLN A 716 -19.47 21.02 -13.38
N PRO A 717 -19.43 22.27 -12.86
CA PRO A 717 -20.34 23.34 -13.27
C PRO A 717 -20.21 23.70 -14.75
N ILE A 718 -19.00 23.61 -15.26
CA ILE A 718 -18.64 23.88 -16.64
C ILE A 718 -17.57 22.88 -17.09
N PRO A 719 -17.40 22.58 -18.37
CA PRO A 719 -16.49 21.55 -18.86
C PRO A 719 -15.03 21.75 -18.43
N VAL A 720 -14.60 23.00 -18.21
CA VAL A 720 -13.23 23.34 -17.86
C VAL A 720 -12.93 23.36 -16.36
N LEU A 721 -13.92 23.12 -15.49
CA LEU A 721 -13.76 23.18 -14.05
C LEU A 721 -14.48 22.01 -13.37
N ARG A 722 -13.72 21.24 -12.56
CA ARG A 722 -14.25 20.18 -11.70
C ARG A 722 -13.82 20.42 -10.25
N ILE A 723 -14.73 20.19 -9.34
CA ILE A 723 -14.51 20.25 -7.90
C ILE A 723 -14.90 18.88 -7.32
N ASP A 724 -13.97 18.22 -6.64
CA ASP A 724 -14.21 16.99 -5.91
C ASP A 724 -14.06 17.27 -4.41
N ILE A 725 -15.03 16.82 -3.61
CA ILE A 725 -14.99 16.84 -2.15
C ILE A 725 -15.14 15.41 -1.68
N ARG A 726 -14.15 14.90 -0.96
CA ARG A 726 -14.09 13.52 -0.48
C ARG A 726 -13.66 13.50 0.97
N GLY A 727 -14.18 12.57 1.75
CA GLY A 727 -13.73 12.45 3.12
C GLY A 727 -14.54 11.48 3.95
N HIS A 728 -14.23 11.48 5.23
CA HIS A 728 -14.90 10.68 6.23
C HIS A 728 -14.90 11.39 7.58
N GLU A 729 -15.86 11.00 8.40
CA GLU A 729 -15.93 11.26 9.83
C GLU A 729 -16.21 9.94 10.52
N SER A 730 -15.30 9.51 11.38
CA SER A 730 -15.27 8.17 11.98
C SER A 730 -15.19 8.23 13.49
N ASP A 731 -15.50 7.10 14.11
CA ASP A 731 -15.38 6.84 15.55
C ASP A 731 -14.91 5.39 15.70
N TRP A 732 -13.63 5.23 16.03
CA TRP A 732 -12.97 3.94 16.23
C TRP A 732 -12.46 3.85 17.65
N ARG A 733 -12.90 2.82 18.38
CA ARG A 733 -12.56 2.66 19.79
C ARG A 733 -12.63 1.22 20.26
N PHE A 734 -11.94 0.91 21.34
CA PHE A 734 -12.17 -0.32 22.11
C PHE A 734 -13.53 -0.27 22.79
N THR A 735 -14.22 -1.42 22.93
CA THR A 735 -15.57 -1.47 23.47
C THR A 735 -15.63 -1.99 24.89
N ASP A 736 -14.65 -2.76 25.33
CA ASP A 736 -14.65 -3.47 26.60
C ASP A 736 -13.30 -3.38 27.28
N ASP A 737 -13.30 -3.44 28.61
CA ASP A 737 -12.12 -3.76 29.39
C ASP A 737 -11.89 -5.27 29.34
N LEU A 738 -10.67 -5.72 29.54
CA LEU A 738 -10.35 -7.14 29.49
C LEU A 738 -9.32 -7.52 30.54
N SER A 739 -9.33 -8.82 30.91
CA SER A 739 -8.28 -9.43 31.71
C SER A 739 -7.30 -10.17 30.79
N TYR A 740 -6.02 -10.02 31.02
CA TYR A 740 -5.02 -10.82 30.34
C TYR A 740 -4.06 -11.49 31.31
N THR A 741 -3.52 -12.62 30.90
CA THR A 741 -2.57 -13.41 31.68
C THR A 741 -1.17 -13.23 31.11
N TYR A 742 -0.24 -12.92 31.97
CA TYR A 742 1.18 -12.78 31.67
C TYR A 742 1.93 -14.03 32.16
N ASN A 743 2.76 -14.61 31.31
CA ASN A 743 3.63 -15.71 31.63
C ASN A 743 5.09 -15.31 31.43
N GLU A 744 5.93 -15.42 32.46
CA GLU A 744 7.38 -15.39 32.27
C GLU A 744 7.84 -16.69 31.58
N ILE A 745 8.64 -16.56 30.51
CA ILE A 745 8.99 -17.70 29.63
C ILE A 745 9.84 -18.77 30.37
N GLU A 746 10.60 -18.38 31.39
CA GLU A 746 11.48 -19.29 32.16
C GLU A 746 10.98 -19.57 33.58
N ALA A 747 9.92 -18.93 34.02
CA ALA A 747 9.43 -19.11 35.38
C ALA A 747 8.46 -20.28 35.49
N ASP A 748 8.42 -20.83 36.71
CA ASP A 748 7.47 -21.82 37.13
C ASP A 748 6.03 -21.46 36.65
N PRO A 749 5.29 -22.34 35.92
CA PRO A 749 3.89 -22.11 35.51
C PRO A 749 2.93 -21.71 36.66
N SER A 750 3.38 -21.76 37.89
CA SER A 750 2.65 -21.25 39.08
C SER A 750 2.73 -19.74 39.27
N SER A 751 3.47 -19.01 38.40
CA SER A 751 3.61 -17.54 38.45
C SER A 751 2.76 -16.82 37.39
N GLU A 752 1.70 -17.45 36.90
CA GLU A 752 0.72 -16.74 36.07
C GLU A 752 0.08 -15.61 36.88
N GLU A 753 0.31 -14.37 36.40
CA GLU A 753 -0.36 -13.19 36.94
C GLU A 753 -1.41 -12.71 35.96
N THR A 754 -2.64 -12.50 36.48
CA THR A 754 -3.72 -11.94 35.69
C THR A 754 -3.84 -10.44 35.95
N PHE A 755 -3.86 -9.65 34.90
CA PHE A 755 -4.00 -8.20 34.95
C PHE A 755 -5.31 -7.77 34.30
N GLU A 756 -5.93 -6.73 34.87
CA GLU A 756 -7.09 -6.06 34.29
C GLU A 756 -6.62 -4.90 33.41
N LEU A 757 -7.06 -4.88 32.16
CA LEU A 757 -6.72 -3.88 31.17
C LEU A 757 -7.93 -2.96 30.93
N TYR A 758 -7.84 -1.71 31.39
CA TYR A 758 -8.92 -0.71 31.31
C TYR A 758 -8.82 0.08 30.01
N VAL A 759 -9.31 -0.47 28.90
CA VAL A 759 -9.21 0.10 27.54
C VAL A 759 -10.54 0.51 26.94
N LYS A 760 -11.63 0.29 27.64
CA LYS A 760 -12.95 0.69 27.16
C LYS A 760 -12.97 2.16 26.80
N ASP A 761 -13.52 2.47 25.61
CA ASP A 761 -13.62 3.81 25.03
C ASP A 761 -12.27 4.47 24.66
N VAL A 762 -11.14 3.81 24.82
CA VAL A 762 -9.85 4.27 24.29
C VAL A 762 -9.92 4.28 22.76
N MET A 763 -9.47 5.37 22.14
CA MET A 763 -9.52 5.56 20.71
C MET A 763 -8.45 4.76 19.99
N ILE A 764 -8.81 4.17 18.87
CA ILE A 764 -7.88 3.44 18.00
C ILE A 764 -6.93 4.43 17.33
N SER A 765 -5.65 4.10 17.39
CA SER A 765 -4.52 4.88 16.89
C SER A 765 -4.20 4.61 15.41
N GLY A 766 -3.20 5.32 14.88
CA GLY A 766 -2.64 5.14 13.55
C GLY A 766 -3.22 6.13 12.55
N ALA A 767 -4.45 5.92 12.10
CA ALA A 767 -5.08 6.80 11.12
C ALA A 767 -5.91 7.92 11.75
N PRO A 768 -6.01 9.11 11.11
CA PRO A 768 -6.95 10.16 11.52
C PRO A 768 -8.40 9.70 11.40
N GLN A 769 -9.21 9.95 12.42
CA GLN A 769 -10.62 9.60 12.40
C GLN A 769 -11.51 10.63 11.67
N SER A 770 -10.94 11.75 11.23
CA SER A 770 -11.61 12.75 10.41
C SER A 770 -10.68 13.23 9.29
N GLN A 771 -11.14 13.14 8.05
CA GLN A 771 -10.41 13.62 6.88
C GLN A 771 -11.35 14.21 5.84
N THR A 772 -10.95 15.37 5.25
CA THR A 772 -11.63 16.00 4.13
C THR A 772 -10.61 16.42 3.07
N ASN A 773 -10.83 16.03 1.83
CA ASN A 773 -10.06 16.40 0.67
C ASN A 773 -10.92 17.28 -0.24
N ILE A 774 -10.45 18.47 -0.59
CA ILE A 774 -11.06 19.35 -1.57
C ILE A 774 -10.10 19.48 -2.74
N ILE A 775 -10.52 19.06 -3.92
CA ILE A 775 -9.70 19.04 -5.12
C ILE A 775 -10.39 19.89 -6.18
N VAL A 776 -9.72 20.92 -6.66
CA VAL A 776 -10.18 21.78 -7.75
C VAL A 776 -9.32 21.53 -8.97
N THR A 777 -9.91 21.05 -10.06
CA THR A 777 -9.20 20.72 -11.30
C THR A 777 -9.69 21.60 -12.44
N GLY A 778 -8.76 22.25 -13.11
CA GLY A 778 -8.98 23.05 -14.32
C GLY A 778 -8.46 22.32 -15.57
N PHE A 779 -9.25 22.34 -16.63
CA PHE A 779 -8.94 21.74 -17.94
C PHE A 779 -8.93 22.82 -19.02
N PHE A 780 -7.75 23.20 -19.48
CA PHE A 780 -7.54 24.32 -20.41
C PHE A 780 -6.88 23.84 -21.71
N ASN A 781 -7.62 23.21 -22.60
CA ASN A 781 -7.13 22.63 -23.84
C ASN A 781 -5.97 21.64 -23.59
N ARG A 782 -4.71 22.07 -23.67
CA ARG A 782 -3.50 21.27 -23.50
C ARG A 782 -2.98 21.24 -22.04
N LEU A 783 -3.58 22.03 -21.16
CA LEU A 783 -3.13 22.20 -19.77
C LEU A 783 -4.20 21.68 -18.80
N LYS A 784 -3.82 20.72 -17.97
CA LYS A 784 -4.57 20.28 -16.78
C LYS A 784 -3.85 20.78 -15.55
N VAL A 785 -4.55 21.43 -14.64
CA VAL A 785 -4.00 21.87 -13.34
C VAL A 785 -4.93 21.45 -12.22
N SER A 786 -4.39 21.13 -11.06
CA SER A 786 -5.18 20.92 -9.85
C SER A 786 -4.56 21.58 -8.64
N ALA A 787 -5.42 22.04 -7.74
CA ALA A 787 -5.09 22.39 -6.37
C ALA A 787 -5.87 21.44 -5.45
N GLU A 788 -5.20 20.92 -4.46
CA GLU A 788 -5.74 19.94 -3.52
C GLU A 788 -5.46 20.42 -2.11
N ALA A 789 -6.48 20.47 -1.27
CA ALA A 789 -6.38 20.71 0.17
C ALA A 789 -6.81 19.43 0.88
N GLN A 790 -5.90 18.81 1.59
CA GLN A 790 -6.13 17.63 2.43
C GLN A 790 -6.09 18.07 3.88
N SER A 791 -7.23 17.98 4.57
CA SER A 791 -7.34 18.31 5.99
C SER A 791 -7.67 17.06 6.78
N PHE A 792 -6.95 16.81 7.86
CA PHE A 792 -7.19 15.68 8.76
C PHE A 792 -6.97 16.07 10.22
N SER A 793 -7.63 15.36 11.11
CA SER A 793 -7.60 15.57 12.56
C SER A 793 -8.06 14.33 13.31
N LYS A 794 -8.03 14.40 14.64
CA LYS A 794 -8.38 13.28 15.53
C LYS A 794 -7.50 12.04 15.26
N GLN A 795 -6.20 12.26 15.16
CA GLN A 795 -5.22 11.17 15.17
C GLN A 795 -4.75 11.01 16.61
N TYR A 796 -4.77 9.77 17.08
CA TYR A 796 -4.44 9.40 18.46
C TYR A 796 -3.13 8.64 18.50
N PRO A 797 -2.29 8.82 19.54
CA PRO A 797 -1.09 8.01 19.73
C PRO A 797 -1.45 6.55 20.00
N ARG A 798 -0.53 5.67 19.69
CA ARG A 798 -0.64 4.28 20.11
C ARG A 798 -0.51 4.23 21.61
N TRP A 799 -1.40 3.52 22.28
CA TRP A 799 -1.14 3.24 23.67
C TRP A 799 -0.25 1.99 23.78
N GLY A 800 0.64 2.05 24.78
CA GLY A 800 1.79 1.22 24.80
C GLY A 800 1.62 -0.14 25.40
N TYR A 801 1.16 -1.06 24.62
CA TYR A 801 1.35 -2.47 24.94
C TYR A 801 2.56 -3.06 24.19
N ASP A 802 3.19 -2.31 23.30
CA ASP A 802 4.40 -2.74 22.58
C ASP A 802 5.67 -2.31 23.34
N GLY A 803 6.05 -3.01 24.37
CA GLY A 803 7.43 -2.93 24.74
C GLY A 803 7.81 -2.52 26.14
N ALA A 804 6.91 -2.39 27.10
CA ALA A 804 7.30 -2.39 28.49
C ALA A 804 6.14 -2.82 29.38
N ILE A 805 6.00 -4.13 29.56
CA ILE A 805 5.07 -4.70 30.55
C ILE A 805 5.30 -4.12 31.94
N GLN A 806 6.49 -3.62 32.26
CA GLN A 806 6.77 -2.91 33.49
C GLN A 806 6.05 -1.56 33.57
N ASP A 807 5.88 -0.86 32.43
CA ASP A 807 5.07 0.32 32.36
C ASP A 807 3.58 -0.01 32.31
N LEU A 808 3.22 -1.18 31.80
CA LEU A 808 1.83 -1.68 31.78
C LEU A 808 1.27 -1.84 33.21
N ALA A 809 2.03 -2.38 34.16
CA ALA A 809 1.60 -2.48 35.55
C ALA A 809 1.31 -1.10 36.16
N PHE A 810 1.99 -0.05 35.73
CA PHE A 810 1.72 1.33 36.10
C PHE A 810 0.45 1.88 35.39
N LEU A 811 0.25 1.49 34.14
CA LEU A 811 -0.89 1.90 33.32
C LEU A 811 -2.20 1.21 33.72
N LEU A 812 -2.13 0.04 34.35
CA LEU A 812 -3.25 -0.83 34.71
C LEU A 812 -3.84 -0.54 36.09
N GLY A 813 -3.43 0.54 36.77
CA GLY A 813 -3.99 0.95 38.06
C GLY A 813 -5.51 1.17 37.97
N GLU A 814 -6.25 0.62 38.94
CA GLU A 814 -7.70 0.79 39.07
C GLU A 814 -8.06 2.30 39.06
N GLY A 815 -8.84 2.73 38.07
CA GLY A 815 -9.25 4.13 37.89
C GLY A 815 -8.45 4.92 36.85
N ASN A 816 -7.66 4.28 36.01
CA ASN A 816 -6.94 4.95 34.96
C ASN A 816 -7.90 5.37 33.82
N THR A 817 -7.95 6.67 33.50
CA THR A 817 -8.92 7.29 32.57
C THR A 817 -8.29 7.58 31.20
N PHE A 818 -7.58 6.63 30.60
CA PHE A 818 -6.93 6.80 29.29
C PHE A 818 -7.83 7.41 28.23
N ALA A 819 -9.12 7.07 28.24
CA ALA A 819 -10.07 7.58 27.27
C ALA A 819 -10.34 9.09 27.40
N GLU A 820 -10.19 9.66 28.60
CA GLU A 820 -10.51 11.06 28.88
C GLU A 820 -9.31 12.00 28.68
N ASP A 821 -8.08 11.51 28.91
CA ASP A 821 -6.86 12.32 28.93
C ASP A 821 -5.92 12.05 27.73
N ALA A 822 -6.32 11.19 26.79
CA ALA A 822 -5.49 10.88 25.64
C ALA A 822 -5.22 12.11 24.75
N TYR A 823 -3.95 12.35 24.45
CA TYR A 823 -3.57 13.37 23.48
C TYR A 823 -4.24 13.14 22.12
N VAL A 824 -4.67 14.20 21.48
CA VAL A 824 -5.28 14.17 20.14
C VAL A 824 -4.71 15.28 19.27
N THR A 825 -4.36 14.96 18.02
CA THR A 825 -3.89 16.00 17.09
C THR A 825 -5.00 16.98 16.73
N GLY A 826 -4.61 18.25 16.62
CA GLY A 826 -5.44 19.30 16.00
C GLY A 826 -5.63 19.10 14.49
N ASN A 827 -6.17 20.13 13.83
CA ASN A 827 -6.33 20.10 12.38
C ASN A 827 -5.00 20.37 11.66
N THR A 828 -4.61 19.42 10.81
CA THR A 828 -3.53 19.58 9.84
C THR A 828 -4.12 19.78 8.45
N THR A 829 -3.57 20.72 7.67
CA THR A 829 -4.03 20.95 6.29
C THR A 829 -2.83 21.04 5.35
N LEU A 830 -2.72 20.08 4.46
CA LEU A 830 -1.70 20.02 3.42
C LEU A 830 -2.27 20.56 2.10
N VAL A 831 -1.49 21.37 1.39
CA VAL A 831 -1.89 21.93 0.09
C VAL A 831 -0.95 21.39 -0.97
N ASN A 832 -1.51 20.76 -2.02
CA ASN A 832 -0.75 20.22 -3.13
C ASN A 832 -1.18 20.89 -4.45
N PHE A 833 -0.24 21.00 -5.38
CA PHE A 833 -0.49 21.49 -6.74
C PHE A 833 0.08 20.50 -7.74
N ASN A 834 -0.72 20.16 -8.77
CA ASN A 834 -0.29 19.34 -9.88
C ASN A 834 -0.63 20.02 -11.21
N SER A 835 0.24 19.86 -12.20
CA SER A 835 0.00 20.34 -13.56
C SER A 835 0.53 19.37 -14.59
N ALA A 836 -0.17 19.27 -15.72
CA ALA A 836 0.25 18.52 -16.90
C ALA A 836 -0.03 19.35 -18.16
N TYR A 837 0.99 19.57 -18.97
CA TYR A 837 0.87 20.27 -20.26
C TYR A 837 1.25 19.31 -21.38
N THR A 838 0.27 18.96 -22.21
CA THR A 838 0.47 18.06 -23.35
C THR A 838 0.54 18.83 -24.64
N THR A 839 1.57 18.61 -25.44
CA THR A 839 1.77 19.25 -26.74
C THR A 839 2.35 18.25 -27.73
N GLU A 840 2.39 18.64 -28.97
CA GLU A 840 3.04 17.86 -30.04
C GLU A 840 4.39 18.50 -30.37
N LEU A 841 5.45 17.69 -30.31
CA LEU A 841 6.79 18.07 -30.74
C LEU A 841 7.31 17.05 -31.74
N MET A 842 7.68 17.48 -32.92
CA MET A 842 8.19 16.63 -34.01
C MET A 842 7.25 15.46 -34.37
N GLY A 843 5.92 15.69 -34.32
CA GLY A 843 4.90 14.66 -34.60
C GLY A 843 4.72 13.65 -33.48
N LYS A 844 5.23 13.90 -32.25
CA LYS A 844 5.11 13.04 -31.06
C LYS A 844 4.36 13.77 -29.96
N ALA A 845 3.51 13.04 -29.23
CA ALA A 845 2.85 13.60 -28.07
C ALA A 845 3.85 13.70 -26.90
N VAL A 846 4.01 14.92 -26.36
CA VAL A 846 4.91 15.21 -25.23
C VAL A 846 4.12 15.85 -24.10
N THR A 847 4.19 15.24 -22.92
CA THR A 847 3.55 15.76 -21.71
C THR A 847 4.61 16.21 -20.71
N PHE A 848 4.51 17.45 -20.26
CA PHE A 848 5.30 18.02 -19.17
C PHE A 848 4.47 18.00 -17.91
N ASN A 849 4.96 17.39 -16.84
CA ASN A 849 4.33 17.34 -15.55
C ASN A 849 5.12 18.19 -14.54
N ALA A 850 4.43 18.85 -13.61
CA ALA A 850 5.04 19.48 -12.45
C ALA A 850 4.12 19.36 -11.24
N SER A 851 4.68 18.98 -10.10
CA SER A 851 3.97 18.81 -8.85
C SER A 851 4.71 19.49 -7.71
N VAL A 852 3.93 20.06 -6.78
CA VAL A 852 4.42 20.60 -5.50
C VAL A 852 3.51 20.00 -4.42
N PHE A 853 4.10 19.28 -3.48
CA PHE A 853 3.39 18.68 -2.35
C PHE A 853 3.72 19.44 -1.08
N ASN A 854 2.73 19.55 -0.17
CA ASN A 854 2.85 20.34 1.03
C ASN A 854 3.38 21.76 0.73
N ALA A 855 2.74 22.44 -0.21
CA ALA A 855 3.24 23.74 -0.74
C ALA A 855 3.33 24.83 0.34
N THR A 856 2.56 24.73 1.40
CA THR A 856 2.58 25.63 2.57
C THR A 856 3.74 25.32 3.52
N ASP A 857 4.44 24.19 3.31
CA ASP A 857 5.51 23.69 4.19
C ASP A 857 5.03 23.47 5.63
N GLU A 858 3.82 22.92 5.76
CA GLU A 858 3.23 22.59 7.05
C GLU A 858 4.07 21.53 7.74
N LEU A 859 4.51 21.81 8.96
CA LEU A 859 5.18 20.82 9.80
C LEU A 859 4.12 20.12 10.66
N TYR A 860 4.07 18.80 10.59
CA TYR A 860 3.01 18.03 11.23
C TYR A 860 3.50 16.63 11.66
N VAL A 861 2.80 16.06 12.62
CA VAL A 861 2.98 14.66 13.01
C VAL A 861 2.34 13.79 11.94
N GLY A 862 3.16 12.95 11.30
CA GLY A 862 2.72 11.98 10.31
C GLY A 862 2.26 10.67 10.95
N ASP A 863 2.89 10.27 12.07
CA ASP A 863 2.54 9.11 12.87
C ASP A 863 3.04 9.25 14.31
N PHE A 864 2.30 8.67 15.24
CA PHE A 864 2.72 8.41 16.60
C PHE A 864 3.20 6.96 16.69
N VAL A 865 4.45 6.77 16.99
CA VAL A 865 5.08 5.45 16.88
C VAL A 865 5.40 4.84 18.23
N ASP A 866 5.33 5.61 19.30
CA ASP A 866 5.60 5.14 20.64
C ASP A 866 4.42 5.40 21.58
N ALA A 867 4.41 4.63 22.65
CA ALA A 867 3.36 4.62 23.62
C ALA A 867 3.15 5.97 24.29
N TYR A 868 1.93 6.38 24.37
CA TYR A 868 1.48 7.37 25.31
C TYR A 868 1.06 6.66 26.58
N ASP A 869 1.67 7.01 27.70
CA ASP A 869 1.43 6.36 29.00
C ASP A 869 0.18 6.85 29.72
N GLY A 870 -0.61 7.75 29.11
CA GLY A 870 -1.79 8.36 29.72
C GLY A 870 -1.48 9.38 30.81
N SER A 871 -0.21 9.70 31.05
CA SER A 871 0.19 10.69 32.06
C SER A 871 -0.19 12.12 31.73
N GLY A 872 -0.62 12.39 30.47
CA GLY A 872 -0.81 13.73 29.93
C GLY A 872 0.50 14.42 29.52
N ASP A 873 1.65 13.76 29.68
CA ASP A 873 2.95 14.30 29.32
C ASP A 873 3.27 14.06 27.84
N VAL A 874 3.00 15.05 27.01
CA VAL A 874 3.29 15.00 25.58
C VAL A 874 4.80 15.05 25.27
N SER A 875 5.66 15.34 26.26
CA SER A 875 7.10 15.45 26.06
C SER A 875 7.78 14.11 25.74
N ASP A 876 7.18 13.02 26.17
CA ASP A 876 7.65 11.65 25.96
C ASP A 876 7.13 11.00 24.69
N LEU A 877 6.14 11.61 24.02
CA LEU A 877 5.64 11.09 22.75
C LEU A 877 6.75 10.94 21.71
N ARG A 878 6.82 9.76 21.12
CA ARG A 878 7.69 9.45 19.99
C ARG A 878 6.91 9.55 18.70
N VAL A 879 7.40 10.37 17.80
CA VAL A 879 6.68 10.68 16.55
C VAL A 879 7.58 10.51 15.33
N ARG A 880 6.92 10.28 14.19
CA ARG A 880 7.48 10.60 12.87
C ARG A 880 6.81 11.87 12.38
N ILE A 881 7.62 12.81 11.92
CA ILE A 881 7.08 13.99 11.25
C ILE A 881 6.67 13.63 9.82
N GLY A 882 5.64 14.32 9.34
CA GLY A 882 5.20 14.21 7.96
C GLY A 882 6.22 14.82 6.99
N GLN A 883 6.11 14.45 5.72
CA GLN A 883 7.03 14.94 4.68
C GLN A 883 6.91 16.45 4.51
N PRO A 884 8.02 17.22 4.61
CA PRO A 884 8.06 18.64 4.30
C PRO A 884 7.71 18.92 2.83
N ARG A 885 7.64 20.22 2.46
CA ARG A 885 7.39 20.60 1.07
C ARG A 885 8.36 19.90 0.12
N SER A 886 7.79 19.30 -0.93
CA SER A 886 8.56 18.65 -1.98
C SER A 886 8.05 19.00 -3.36
N TYR A 887 8.91 18.87 -4.39
CA TYR A 887 8.55 19.13 -5.79
C TYR A 887 9.15 18.11 -6.74
N ASN A 888 8.44 17.89 -7.83
CA ASN A 888 8.84 17.00 -8.92
C ASN A 888 8.48 17.64 -10.27
N ILE A 889 9.32 17.41 -11.26
CA ILE A 889 9.05 17.73 -12.67
C ILE A 889 9.28 16.50 -13.53
N GLY A 890 8.49 16.34 -14.58
CA GLY A 890 8.59 15.17 -15.46
C GLY A 890 8.31 15.51 -16.91
N VAL A 891 8.85 14.69 -17.80
CA VAL A 891 8.57 14.69 -19.23
C VAL A 891 8.24 13.27 -19.66
N THR A 892 7.12 13.10 -20.35
CA THR A 892 6.70 11.84 -20.98
C THR A 892 6.59 12.05 -22.49
N ILE A 893 7.24 11.19 -23.26
CA ILE A 893 7.21 11.20 -24.73
C ILE A 893 6.58 9.92 -25.22
N ASN A 894 5.54 10.02 -26.03
CA ASN A 894 4.86 8.90 -26.68
C ASN A 894 5.22 8.87 -28.17
N TYR A 895 5.78 7.73 -28.60
CA TYR A 895 6.22 7.47 -29.96
C TYR A 895 5.25 6.57 -30.71
#